data_b25fec2026e25fa6e4c09e7be89b9065
#
_entry.id   b25fec2026e25fa6e4c09e7be89b9065
#
_cell.length_a   1.000
_cell.length_b   1.000
_cell.length_c   1.000
_cell.angle_alpha   90.00
_cell.angle_beta   90.00
_cell.angle_gamma   90.00
#
_symmetry.space_group_name_H-M   'P 1'
#
loop_
_entity.id
_entity.type
_entity.pdbx_description
1 polymer ?
#
loop_
_entity_poly.entity_id
_entity_poly.type
_entity_poly.pdbx_seq_one_letter_code
_entity_poly.pdbx_strand_id
1 'polypeptide(L)'
;MDKHGILEMTAMRYEADRPKAANPIKIQDLSFRDGHQSLFATRGRTEDMLHVAKDMDEVGFYSMEVWGGATFDTMHRYLGEDPWERIKTLKEHIKKTPFSMLLRGQNLVGYQNYADDVVEAFVQRACDNGIDIFRVFDALNDFRNFITAVKIIKKNNKHFQGTICYSLTEQRMGGDIYNIDYYVSKARQLQEMGADTICIKDMAGLVAPYDAYNLVKALKENVSVPIHLHTHFTSGMGDLSLFKAIEAGVDIIDTCMAPYAYRTSHPAVEPLVNSLLGTNRDTGFDIKLLNRIGKEMEKDIPKYLHFADNTKYSIIDTDVIIHQTPGGMLSNLVNQLRQMDELDKLDDVFKEIPKVREELGQIPLVTPTSQIVGIQAVNNALFDTKSGEYARITEQVKDLCYGLYGKTTLPIDPEVQKKALIGYPRGETPITCRPGDVIQPALEDVHKQCEGLAKNIDDELIVALYNLTGKKFLKIKYGMEPMPEDMKPKTLEEVKKEQELCNKAKAGKMTDKPEAPAKPEDIRQFDVYVDGNYYLVEVSEKGGTPRVVSSRPAPKPGSPAPTPQAAVPAPKPMAQPAPAVHAAAPVAVEGGTPILSPMPGMFVKYEKQIGDKVKHGESLLVLEAMKMYNNIPSPVDGTLVAAPFASGANVAKGDVLAVVKPD
;
A
#
# COMPACT_ATOMS: atom_id res chain seq x y z
N MET A 1 -10.75 -7.11 -36.20
CA MET A 1 -10.13 -8.44 -35.98
C MET A 1 -10.73 -9.41 -36.98
N ASP A 2 -9.89 -10.25 -37.57
CA ASP A 2 -10.39 -11.32 -38.39
C ASP A 2 -11.01 -12.46 -37.52
N LYS A 3 -11.61 -13.46 -38.18
CA LYS A 3 -12.23 -14.60 -37.50
C LYS A 3 -11.27 -15.48 -36.67
N HIS A 4 -9.97 -15.23 -36.76
CA HIS A 4 -8.90 -15.92 -36.02
C HIS A 4 -8.34 -15.09 -34.86
N GLY A 5 -8.88 -13.90 -34.59
CA GLY A 5 -8.41 -13.01 -33.53
C GLY A 5 -7.10 -12.30 -33.83
N ILE A 6 -6.63 -12.33 -35.08
CA ILE A 6 -5.41 -11.64 -35.50
C ILE A 6 -5.73 -10.18 -35.78
N LEU A 7 -4.90 -9.27 -35.32
CA LEU A 7 -5.00 -7.84 -35.65
C LEU A 7 -4.74 -7.62 -37.14
N GLU A 8 -5.68 -6.93 -37.80
CA GLU A 8 -5.48 -6.50 -39.18
C GLU A 8 -4.52 -5.30 -39.20
N MET A 9 -3.55 -5.33 -40.09
CA MET A 9 -2.54 -4.27 -40.25
C MET A 9 -2.55 -3.69 -41.65
N THR A 10 -2.35 -2.39 -41.71
CA THR A 10 -2.12 -1.67 -42.97
C THR A 10 -0.63 -1.34 -43.08
N ALA A 11 -0.05 -1.60 -44.26
CA ALA A 11 1.34 -1.23 -44.52
C ALA A 11 1.53 0.29 -44.37
N MET A 12 2.45 0.68 -43.49
CA MET A 12 2.81 2.05 -43.18
C MET A 12 4.29 2.27 -43.48
N ARG A 13 4.63 3.32 -44.24
CA ARG A 13 6.03 3.74 -44.45
C ARG A 13 6.43 4.87 -43.50
N TYR A 14 5.50 5.78 -43.22
CA TYR A 14 5.71 6.97 -42.39
C TYR A 14 4.49 7.21 -41.50
N GLU A 15 4.69 7.96 -40.44
CA GLU A 15 3.61 8.37 -39.51
C GLU A 15 2.48 9.17 -40.23
N ALA A 16 2.83 9.91 -41.31
CA ALA A 16 1.85 10.60 -42.13
C ALA A 16 0.88 9.67 -42.88
N ASP A 17 1.25 8.40 -43.06
CA ASP A 17 0.44 7.38 -43.74
C ASP A 17 -0.38 6.55 -42.71
N ARG A 18 -0.37 6.94 -41.45
CA ARG A 18 -1.06 6.20 -40.35
C ARG A 18 -2.57 6.20 -40.60
N PRO A 19 -3.17 5.03 -40.86
CA PRO A 19 -4.60 4.95 -41.12
C PRO A 19 -5.39 5.17 -39.81
N LYS A 20 -6.58 5.75 -39.94
CA LYS A 20 -7.50 5.83 -38.82
C LYS A 20 -8.05 4.43 -38.51
N ALA A 21 -7.84 3.93 -37.33
CA ALA A 21 -8.35 2.63 -36.90
C ALA A 21 -9.88 2.59 -36.91
N ALA A 22 -10.41 1.46 -37.37
CA ALA A 22 -11.86 1.25 -37.39
C ALA A 22 -12.47 1.08 -35.98
N ASN A 23 -11.71 0.49 -35.06
CA ASN A 23 -12.12 0.25 -33.68
C ASN A 23 -10.95 0.48 -32.71
N PRO A 24 -10.53 1.75 -32.49
CA PRO A 24 -9.39 2.07 -31.65
C PRO A 24 -9.59 1.59 -30.22
N ILE A 25 -8.52 1.04 -29.61
CA ILE A 25 -8.56 0.74 -28.18
C ILE A 25 -8.60 2.03 -27.37
N LYS A 26 -9.41 2.07 -26.33
CA LYS A 26 -9.46 3.17 -25.38
C LYS A 26 -8.49 2.91 -24.24
N ILE A 27 -7.78 3.92 -23.80
CA ILE A 27 -6.79 3.82 -22.72
C ILE A 27 -7.19 4.74 -21.58
N GLN A 28 -7.24 4.20 -20.37
CA GLN A 28 -7.26 4.98 -19.14
C GLN A 28 -5.83 5.06 -18.59
N ASP A 29 -5.34 6.26 -18.31
CA ASP A 29 -4.06 6.47 -17.63
C ASP A 29 -4.22 6.40 -16.11
N LEU A 30 -3.30 5.71 -15.45
CA LEU A 30 -3.28 5.53 -13.99
C LEU A 30 -2.07 6.20 -13.31
N SER A 31 -1.25 6.95 -14.04
CA SER A 31 0.01 7.51 -13.53
C SER A 31 -0.19 8.39 -12.31
N PHE A 32 -1.28 9.19 -12.28
CA PHE A 32 -1.57 10.13 -11.21
C PHE A 32 -2.22 9.52 -9.96
N ARG A 33 -2.54 8.22 -9.99
CA ARG A 33 -3.07 7.50 -8.83
C ARG A 33 -2.37 6.17 -8.58
N ASP A 34 -2.65 5.12 -9.40
CA ASP A 34 -2.17 3.76 -9.10
C ASP A 34 -0.68 3.58 -9.41
N GLY A 35 -0.14 4.30 -10.40
CA GLY A 35 1.27 4.26 -10.75
C GLY A 35 2.17 4.60 -9.56
N HIS A 36 1.99 5.78 -8.96
CA HIS A 36 2.78 6.17 -7.80
C HIS A 36 2.35 5.44 -6.50
N GLN A 37 1.09 4.98 -6.41
CA GLN A 37 0.66 4.14 -5.31
C GLN A 37 1.44 2.83 -5.29
N SER A 38 1.65 2.23 -6.44
CA SER A 38 2.28 0.91 -6.59
C SER A 38 3.80 0.95 -6.53
N LEU A 39 4.44 2.04 -6.97
CA LEU A 39 5.91 2.14 -7.04
C LEU A 39 6.53 2.93 -5.90
N PHE A 40 5.86 3.97 -5.39
CA PHE A 40 6.44 4.95 -4.50
C PHE A 40 5.65 5.09 -3.19
N ALA A 41 5.11 3.97 -2.69
CA ALA A 41 4.35 3.91 -1.45
C ALA A 41 3.25 5.00 -1.36
N THR A 42 2.63 5.35 -2.49
CA THR A 42 1.60 6.39 -2.63
C THR A 42 2.11 7.82 -2.35
N ARG A 43 3.42 8.10 -2.49
CA ARG A 43 4.01 9.40 -2.12
C ARG A 43 4.00 10.45 -3.23
N GLY A 44 3.44 10.17 -4.43
CA GLY A 44 3.32 11.16 -5.51
C GLY A 44 2.58 12.43 -5.04
N ARG A 45 3.24 13.60 -5.15
CA ARG A 45 2.71 14.89 -4.74
C ARG A 45 1.90 15.54 -5.86
N THR A 46 0.90 16.34 -5.49
CA THR A 46 0.07 17.08 -6.45
C THR A 46 0.93 18.01 -7.32
N GLU A 47 1.87 18.73 -6.72
CA GLU A 47 2.74 19.68 -7.43
C GLU A 47 3.56 19.04 -8.56
N ASP A 48 4.03 17.78 -8.36
CA ASP A 48 4.82 17.05 -9.34
C ASP A 48 3.99 16.50 -10.52
N MET A 49 2.67 16.60 -10.46
CA MET A 49 1.75 16.23 -11.54
C MET A 49 1.43 17.43 -12.46
N LEU A 50 1.52 18.66 -11.92
CA LEU A 50 0.99 19.85 -12.59
C LEU A 50 1.77 20.24 -13.85
N HIS A 51 3.08 20.04 -13.87
CA HIS A 51 3.92 20.46 -15.01
C HIS A 51 3.65 19.64 -16.29
N VAL A 52 3.12 18.41 -16.16
CA VAL A 52 2.71 17.57 -17.29
C VAL A 52 1.20 17.52 -17.51
N ALA A 53 0.39 18.04 -16.57
CA ALA A 53 -1.06 17.87 -16.58
C ALA A 53 -1.73 18.34 -17.88
N LYS A 54 -1.31 19.49 -18.44
CA LYS A 54 -1.85 20.01 -19.71
C LYS A 54 -1.49 19.13 -20.90
N ASP A 55 -0.27 18.64 -20.95
CA ASP A 55 0.17 17.73 -22.01
C ASP A 55 -0.57 16.39 -21.92
N MET A 56 -0.78 15.87 -20.70
CA MET A 56 -1.60 14.67 -20.46
C MET A 56 -3.05 14.85 -20.95
N ASP A 57 -3.64 16.02 -20.78
CA ASP A 57 -4.99 16.35 -21.27
C ASP A 57 -5.11 16.37 -22.81
N GLU A 58 -3.98 16.58 -23.51
CA GLU A 58 -3.94 16.61 -24.98
C GLU A 58 -3.71 15.22 -25.62
N VAL A 59 -3.31 14.19 -24.86
CA VAL A 59 -3.03 12.85 -25.38
C VAL A 59 -4.28 12.20 -25.99
N GLY A 60 -5.45 12.45 -25.42
CA GLY A 60 -6.71 11.83 -25.83
C GLY A 60 -7.05 10.56 -25.06
N PHE A 61 -6.55 10.41 -23.84
CA PHE A 61 -6.96 9.32 -22.94
C PHE A 61 -8.48 9.26 -22.78
N TYR A 62 -9.03 8.06 -22.68
CA TYR A 62 -10.43 7.83 -22.36
C TYR A 62 -10.81 8.45 -21.00
N SER A 63 -9.92 8.31 -20.03
CA SER A 63 -10.00 8.92 -18.70
C SER A 63 -8.64 8.88 -18.01
N MET A 64 -8.47 9.67 -16.97
CA MET A 64 -7.32 9.61 -16.07
C MET A 64 -7.79 9.26 -14.66
N GLU A 65 -7.23 8.22 -14.07
CA GLU A 65 -7.46 7.90 -12.66
C GLU A 65 -6.54 8.75 -11.80
N VAL A 66 -7.12 9.71 -11.08
CA VAL A 66 -6.37 10.77 -10.38
C VAL A 66 -6.54 10.72 -8.87
N TRP A 67 -7.50 9.91 -8.37
CA TRP A 67 -7.91 9.96 -6.97
C TRP A 67 -8.49 8.64 -6.46
N GLY A 68 -8.68 8.56 -5.11
CA GLY A 68 -9.22 7.36 -4.47
C GLY A 68 -8.15 6.37 -4.03
N GLY A 69 -8.55 5.15 -3.72
CA GLY A 69 -7.63 4.13 -3.21
C GLY A 69 -6.91 4.56 -1.93
N ALA A 70 -5.59 4.38 -1.88
CA ALA A 70 -4.76 4.76 -0.73
C ALA A 70 -4.28 6.22 -0.79
N THR A 71 -4.52 6.95 -1.91
CA THR A 71 -4.03 8.33 -2.04
C THR A 71 -4.66 9.25 -1.03
N PHE A 72 -5.96 9.10 -0.75
CA PHE A 72 -6.67 9.92 0.22
C PHE A 72 -6.03 9.87 1.62
N ASP A 73 -5.76 8.68 2.13
CA ASP A 73 -5.08 8.48 3.42
C ASP A 73 -3.66 9.04 3.39
N THR A 74 -2.90 8.74 2.34
CA THR A 74 -1.50 9.15 2.25
C THR A 74 -1.34 10.66 2.17
N MET A 75 -2.23 11.36 1.48
CA MET A 75 -2.15 12.81 1.32
C MET A 75 -2.23 13.53 2.66
N HIS A 76 -3.24 13.26 3.47
CA HIS A 76 -3.37 13.93 4.76
C HIS A 76 -2.39 13.40 5.82
N ARG A 77 -2.07 12.09 5.79
CA ARG A 77 -1.24 11.43 6.80
C ARG A 77 0.26 11.68 6.65
N TYR A 78 0.76 11.75 5.41
CA TYR A 78 2.19 11.75 5.12
C TYR A 78 2.67 12.91 4.25
N LEU A 79 1.79 13.52 3.45
CA LEU A 79 2.18 14.59 2.55
C LEU A 79 1.77 15.98 3.07
N GLY A 80 0.90 16.04 4.08
CA GLY A 80 0.33 17.31 4.54
C GLY A 80 -0.53 17.99 3.47
N GLU A 81 -1.01 17.24 2.47
CA GLU A 81 -1.86 17.73 1.39
C GLU A 81 -3.33 17.44 1.67
N ASP A 82 -4.21 18.40 1.30
CA ASP A 82 -5.65 18.19 1.37
C ASP A 82 -6.11 17.29 0.23
N PRO A 83 -6.74 16.12 0.54
CA PRO A 83 -7.20 15.20 -0.50
C PRO A 83 -8.19 15.80 -1.48
N TRP A 84 -9.07 16.69 -1.03
CA TRP A 84 -10.08 17.33 -1.87
C TRP A 84 -9.49 18.39 -2.79
N GLU A 85 -8.48 19.13 -2.31
CA GLU A 85 -7.81 20.15 -3.12
C GLU A 85 -7.07 19.57 -4.31
N ARG A 86 -6.54 18.31 -4.22
CA ARG A 86 -5.90 17.64 -5.38
C ARG A 86 -6.84 17.58 -6.58
N ILE A 87 -8.10 17.15 -6.38
CA ILE A 87 -9.06 17.05 -7.48
C ILE A 87 -9.28 18.42 -8.12
N LYS A 88 -9.52 19.43 -7.30
CA LYS A 88 -9.78 20.80 -7.75
C LYS A 88 -8.59 21.38 -8.53
N THR A 89 -7.38 21.23 -7.98
CA THR A 89 -6.15 21.70 -8.61
C THR A 89 -5.89 21.01 -9.94
N LEU A 90 -6.05 19.68 -10.02
CA LEU A 90 -5.90 18.97 -11.29
C LEU A 90 -6.97 19.40 -12.31
N LYS A 91 -8.22 19.64 -11.89
CA LYS A 91 -9.29 20.15 -12.79
C LYS A 91 -9.00 21.56 -13.34
N GLU A 92 -8.15 22.34 -12.69
CA GLU A 92 -7.69 23.62 -13.26
C GLU A 92 -6.80 23.44 -14.49
N HIS A 93 -6.10 22.31 -14.60
CA HIS A 93 -5.12 22.03 -15.66
C HIS A 93 -5.64 21.03 -16.69
N ILE A 94 -6.50 20.09 -16.31
CA ILE A 94 -7.06 19.03 -17.16
C ILE A 94 -8.55 19.32 -17.38
N LYS A 95 -8.91 19.70 -18.61
CA LYS A 95 -10.26 20.17 -18.97
C LYS A 95 -11.05 19.21 -19.85
N LYS A 96 -10.37 18.40 -20.66
CA LYS A 96 -10.95 17.55 -21.71
C LYS A 96 -11.15 16.12 -21.20
N THR A 97 -10.14 15.60 -20.51
CA THR A 97 -10.09 14.21 -20.09
C THR A 97 -10.92 14.00 -18.83
N PRO A 98 -11.89 13.07 -18.82
CA PRO A 98 -12.68 12.73 -17.64
C PRO A 98 -11.80 12.20 -16.50
N PHE A 99 -12.14 12.59 -15.26
CA PHE A 99 -11.49 12.08 -14.06
C PHE A 99 -12.14 10.81 -13.56
N SER A 100 -11.32 9.79 -13.32
CA SER A 100 -11.72 8.55 -12.66
C SER A 100 -11.18 8.49 -11.24
N MET A 101 -11.93 7.83 -10.34
CA MET A 101 -11.48 7.46 -9.01
C MET A 101 -11.68 5.99 -8.72
N LEU A 102 -10.82 5.42 -7.86
CA LEU A 102 -11.02 4.10 -7.29
C LEU A 102 -11.83 4.21 -6.00
N LEU A 103 -13.01 3.56 -5.96
CA LEU A 103 -13.93 3.57 -4.83
C LEU A 103 -14.20 2.13 -4.34
N ARG A 104 -13.97 1.87 -3.05
CA ARG A 104 -14.15 0.53 -2.46
C ARG A 104 -15.56 0.34 -1.91
N GLY A 105 -16.59 0.53 -2.75
CA GLY A 105 -17.99 0.36 -2.33
C GLY A 105 -18.27 0.99 -0.95
N GLN A 106 -18.79 0.20 0.00
CA GLN A 106 -19.10 0.65 1.36
C GLN A 106 -17.84 1.03 2.18
N ASN A 107 -16.63 0.57 1.79
CA ASN A 107 -15.38 0.98 2.43
C ASN A 107 -14.87 2.35 1.94
N LEU A 108 -15.47 2.97 0.94
CA LEU A 108 -15.07 4.24 0.34
C LEU A 108 -13.58 4.23 -0.07
N VAL A 109 -12.74 4.96 0.64
CA VAL A 109 -11.27 4.95 0.49
C VAL A 109 -10.57 4.42 1.74
N GLY A 110 -11.34 3.91 2.71
CA GLY A 110 -10.86 3.38 3.98
C GLY A 110 -10.70 1.86 4.00
N TYR A 111 -10.64 1.30 5.20
CA TYR A 111 -10.31 -0.12 5.46
C TYR A 111 -11.41 -0.89 6.19
N GLN A 112 -12.55 -0.27 6.43
CA GLN A 112 -13.75 -0.85 7.06
C GLN A 112 -15.00 -0.35 6.33
N ASN A 113 -16.15 -0.97 6.56
CA ASN A 113 -17.43 -0.45 6.05
C ASN A 113 -17.87 0.76 6.88
N TYR A 114 -18.31 1.80 6.19
CA TYR A 114 -18.86 3.02 6.78
C TYR A 114 -20.37 3.02 6.76
N ALA A 115 -20.98 3.86 7.59
CA ALA A 115 -22.42 4.08 7.61
C ALA A 115 -22.91 4.68 6.28
N ASP A 116 -24.16 4.41 5.92
CA ASP A 116 -24.73 4.85 4.65
C ASP A 116 -24.74 6.38 4.48
N ASP A 117 -24.96 7.14 5.56
CA ASP A 117 -24.92 8.61 5.54
C ASP A 117 -23.52 9.15 5.20
N VAL A 118 -22.46 8.51 5.73
CA VAL A 118 -21.07 8.85 5.37
C VAL A 118 -20.78 8.51 3.91
N VAL A 119 -21.25 7.34 3.44
CA VAL A 119 -21.08 6.93 2.03
C VAL A 119 -21.80 7.89 1.09
N GLU A 120 -23.06 8.26 1.39
CA GLU A 120 -23.84 9.21 0.59
C GLU A 120 -23.11 10.57 0.51
N ALA A 121 -22.67 11.12 1.66
CA ALA A 121 -21.98 12.40 1.71
C ALA A 121 -20.65 12.37 0.96
N PHE A 122 -19.82 11.33 1.16
CA PHE A 122 -18.53 11.23 0.50
C PHE A 122 -18.64 11.15 -1.02
N VAL A 123 -19.55 10.29 -1.53
CA VAL A 123 -19.75 10.12 -2.98
C VAL A 123 -20.34 11.39 -3.59
N GLN A 124 -21.27 12.06 -2.89
CA GLN A 124 -21.80 13.35 -3.34
C GLN A 124 -20.67 14.38 -3.47
N ARG A 125 -19.80 14.50 -2.45
CA ARG A 125 -18.67 15.45 -2.50
C ARG A 125 -17.65 15.12 -3.58
N ALA A 126 -17.40 13.82 -3.86
CA ALA A 126 -16.55 13.41 -4.97
C ALA A 126 -17.15 13.84 -6.33
N CYS A 127 -18.48 13.70 -6.51
CA CYS A 127 -19.18 14.20 -7.69
C CYS A 127 -19.05 15.71 -7.84
N ASP A 128 -19.28 16.46 -6.75
CA ASP A 128 -19.25 17.93 -6.73
C ASP A 128 -17.84 18.48 -7.02
N ASN A 129 -16.80 17.80 -6.55
CA ASN A 129 -15.40 18.17 -6.77
C ASN A 129 -14.85 17.76 -8.15
N GLY A 130 -15.64 17.09 -8.98
CA GLY A 130 -15.31 16.89 -10.40
C GLY A 130 -14.86 15.50 -10.81
N ILE A 131 -15.13 14.47 -10.00
CA ILE A 131 -14.99 13.08 -10.43
C ILE A 131 -16.11 12.75 -11.42
N ASP A 132 -15.76 12.14 -12.55
CA ASP A 132 -16.67 11.81 -13.64
C ASP A 132 -16.97 10.31 -13.71
N ILE A 133 -15.98 9.46 -13.39
CA ILE A 133 -16.05 8.01 -13.46
C ILE A 133 -15.70 7.42 -12.10
N PHE A 134 -16.62 6.61 -11.56
CA PHE A 134 -16.44 5.91 -10.30
C PHE A 134 -16.20 4.43 -10.58
N ARG A 135 -14.93 3.99 -10.44
CA ARG A 135 -14.54 2.58 -10.45
C ARG A 135 -14.87 1.98 -9.10
N VAL A 136 -16.07 1.39 -8.99
CA VAL A 136 -16.57 0.83 -7.74
C VAL A 136 -16.24 -0.66 -7.66
N PHE A 137 -15.51 -1.06 -6.63
CA PHE A 137 -15.23 -2.47 -6.35
C PHE A 137 -15.56 -2.82 -4.90
N ASP A 138 -15.78 -4.09 -4.63
CA ASP A 138 -15.85 -4.68 -3.30
C ASP A 138 -14.83 -5.80 -3.18
N ALA A 139 -14.12 -5.87 -2.04
CA ALA A 139 -13.05 -6.83 -1.85
C ALA A 139 -13.51 -8.30 -1.85
N LEU A 140 -14.77 -8.55 -1.54
CA LEU A 140 -15.40 -9.88 -1.56
C LEU A 140 -16.19 -10.15 -2.86
N ASN A 141 -16.27 -9.18 -3.78
CA ASN A 141 -17.20 -9.18 -4.90
C ASN A 141 -18.67 -9.32 -4.44
N ASP A 142 -19.00 -8.77 -3.26
CA ASP A 142 -20.36 -8.68 -2.74
C ASP A 142 -21.00 -7.35 -3.15
N PHE A 143 -21.71 -7.34 -4.26
CA PHE A 143 -22.25 -6.10 -4.84
C PHE A 143 -23.39 -5.46 -4.04
N ARG A 144 -23.86 -6.07 -2.95
CA ARG A 144 -24.74 -5.41 -1.98
C ARG A 144 -24.05 -4.19 -1.36
N ASN A 145 -22.71 -4.21 -1.26
CA ASN A 145 -21.89 -3.09 -0.78
C ASN A 145 -21.79 -1.92 -1.78
N PHE A 146 -22.35 -2.05 -2.99
CA PHE A 146 -22.39 -0.96 -3.97
C PHE A 146 -23.64 -0.08 -3.87
N ILE A 147 -24.72 -0.59 -3.27
CA ILE A 147 -26.08 -0.04 -3.38
C ILE A 147 -26.09 1.47 -3.07
N THR A 148 -25.53 1.88 -1.93
CA THR A 148 -25.56 3.28 -1.49
C THR A 148 -24.71 4.18 -2.38
N ALA A 149 -23.49 3.76 -2.72
CA ALA A 149 -22.60 4.53 -3.59
C ALA A 149 -23.19 4.69 -5.00
N VAL A 150 -23.69 3.60 -5.61
CA VAL A 150 -24.27 3.60 -6.97
C VAL A 150 -25.51 4.49 -7.04
N LYS A 151 -26.37 4.48 -6.01
CA LYS A 151 -27.52 5.39 -5.91
C LYS A 151 -27.10 6.86 -6.08
N ILE A 152 -26.05 7.30 -5.43
CA ILE A 152 -25.57 8.69 -5.49
C ILE A 152 -24.85 8.99 -6.81
N ILE A 153 -24.02 8.06 -7.30
CA ILE A 153 -23.36 8.19 -8.62
C ILE A 153 -24.40 8.42 -9.72
N LYS A 154 -25.42 7.57 -9.78
CA LYS A 154 -26.49 7.67 -10.79
C LYS A 154 -27.36 8.90 -10.60
N LYS A 155 -27.68 9.30 -9.36
CA LYS A 155 -28.41 10.55 -9.08
C LYS A 155 -27.69 11.78 -9.63
N ASN A 156 -26.36 11.77 -9.65
CA ASN A 156 -25.53 12.85 -10.17
C ASN A 156 -25.20 12.70 -11.67
N ASN A 157 -25.80 11.75 -12.38
CA ASN A 157 -25.50 11.44 -13.78
C ASN A 157 -24.01 11.17 -14.04
N LYS A 158 -23.32 10.56 -13.08
CA LYS A 158 -21.92 10.17 -13.20
C LYS A 158 -21.80 8.72 -13.67
N HIS A 159 -20.65 8.39 -14.25
CA HIS A 159 -20.36 7.08 -14.80
C HIS A 159 -20.07 6.05 -13.69
N PHE A 160 -20.89 5.02 -13.62
CA PHE A 160 -20.68 3.86 -12.76
C PHE A 160 -19.91 2.78 -13.51
N GLN A 161 -18.64 2.61 -13.18
CA GLN A 161 -17.82 1.48 -13.62
C GLN A 161 -17.91 0.37 -12.56
N GLY A 162 -18.73 -0.65 -12.83
CA GLY A 162 -18.85 -1.84 -11.98
C GLY A 162 -17.62 -2.71 -12.09
N THR A 163 -17.01 -3.09 -10.97
CA THR A 163 -15.70 -3.76 -10.99
C THR A 163 -15.75 -5.12 -10.30
N ILE A 164 -15.16 -6.12 -10.94
CA ILE A 164 -14.99 -7.48 -10.42
C ILE A 164 -13.51 -7.68 -10.08
N CYS A 165 -13.20 -7.96 -8.81
CA CYS A 165 -11.86 -8.33 -8.39
C CYS A 165 -11.51 -9.71 -8.96
N TYR A 166 -10.43 -9.76 -9.73
CA TYR A 166 -9.91 -11.00 -10.31
C TYR A 166 -9.11 -11.78 -9.26
N SER A 167 -9.32 -13.07 -9.19
CA SER A 167 -8.62 -13.98 -8.30
C SER A 167 -8.56 -15.38 -8.90
N LEU A 168 -7.73 -16.23 -8.31
CA LEU A 168 -7.52 -17.62 -8.73
C LEU A 168 -7.59 -18.55 -7.51
N THR A 169 -7.94 -19.81 -7.73
CA THR A 169 -7.70 -20.92 -6.79
C THR A 169 -6.69 -21.90 -7.35
N GLU A 170 -6.58 -21.94 -8.66
CA GLU A 170 -5.63 -22.75 -9.41
C GLU A 170 -4.49 -21.87 -9.97
N GLN A 171 -3.50 -22.45 -10.61
CA GLN A 171 -2.42 -21.69 -11.26
C GLN A 171 -2.90 -20.87 -12.47
N ARG A 172 -4.10 -21.13 -12.95
CA ARG A 172 -4.77 -20.48 -14.08
C ARG A 172 -6.25 -20.29 -13.75
N MET A 173 -6.92 -19.39 -14.47
CA MET A 173 -8.37 -19.24 -14.39
C MET A 173 -9.06 -20.56 -14.73
N GLY A 174 -9.89 -21.06 -13.81
CA GLY A 174 -10.58 -22.34 -13.95
C GLY A 174 -10.98 -22.93 -12.61
N GLY A 175 -11.15 -24.24 -12.57
CA GLY A 175 -11.59 -24.95 -11.38
C GLY A 175 -13.06 -24.65 -11.01
N ASP A 176 -13.39 -24.91 -9.75
CA ASP A 176 -14.78 -24.87 -9.29
C ASP A 176 -15.23 -23.45 -8.87
N ILE A 177 -14.31 -22.51 -8.64
CA ILE A 177 -14.62 -21.22 -8.00
C ILE A 177 -14.43 -20.07 -9.00
N TYR A 178 -13.19 -19.71 -9.32
CA TYR A 178 -12.86 -18.54 -10.14
C TYR A 178 -12.72 -18.94 -11.62
N ASN A 179 -13.81 -19.41 -12.20
CA ASN A 179 -13.92 -19.80 -13.61
C ASN A 179 -14.66 -18.75 -14.44
N ILE A 180 -14.79 -18.98 -15.75
CA ILE A 180 -15.48 -18.06 -16.67
C ILE A 180 -16.91 -17.80 -16.24
N ASP A 181 -17.64 -18.83 -15.80
CA ASP A 181 -19.05 -18.71 -15.40
C ASP A 181 -19.21 -17.82 -14.18
N TYR A 182 -18.29 -17.89 -13.21
CA TYR A 182 -18.25 -16.97 -12.08
C TYR A 182 -18.16 -15.51 -12.56
N TYR A 183 -17.19 -15.20 -13.42
CA TYR A 183 -16.98 -13.82 -13.90
C TYR A 183 -18.15 -13.34 -14.77
N VAL A 184 -18.69 -14.18 -15.63
CA VAL A 184 -19.88 -13.87 -16.45
C VAL A 184 -21.10 -13.61 -15.56
N SER A 185 -21.31 -14.44 -14.53
CA SER A 185 -22.41 -14.23 -13.58
C SER A 185 -22.29 -12.89 -12.85
N LYS A 186 -21.08 -12.56 -12.37
CA LYS A 186 -20.81 -11.26 -11.73
C LYS A 186 -20.98 -10.08 -12.69
N ALA A 187 -20.53 -10.22 -13.93
CA ALA A 187 -20.70 -9.18 -14.93
C ALA A 187 -22.18 -8.89 -15.27
N ARG A 188 -23.00 -9.93 -15.37
CA ARG A 188 -24.45 -9.77 -15.55
C ARG A 188 -25.09 -9.04 -14.38
N GLN A 189 -24.74 -9.38 -13.14
CA GLN A 189 -25.23 -8.68 -11.95
C GLN A 189 -24.87 -7.18 -11.99
N LEU A 190 -23.64 -6.83 -12.37
CA LEU A 190 -23.24 -5.42 -12.50
C LEU A 190 -23.99 -4.70 -13.61
N GLN A 191 -24.23 -5.35 -14.75
CA GLN A 191 -25.04 -4.79 -15.82
C GLN A 191 -26.48 -4.55 -15.36
N GLU A 192 -27.10 -5.50 -14.62
CA GLU A 192 -28.43 -5.35 -14.02
C GLU A 192 -28.49 -4.21 -13.00
N MET A 193 -27.40 -3.96 -12.26
CA MET A 193 -27.27 -2.80 -11.38
C MET A 193 -27.08 -1.47 -12.13
N GLY A 194 -27.01 -1.50 -13.46
CA GLY A 194 -26.88 -0.32 -14.31
C GLY A 194 -25.45 0.18 -14.47
N ALA A 195 -24.47 -0.71 -14.46
CA ALA A 195 -23.09 -0.34 -14.78
C ALA A 195 -22.98 0.20 -16.21
N ASP A 196 -22.27 1.32 -16.37
CA ASP A 196 -22.02 1.92 -17.69
C ASP A 196 -20.82 1.23 -18.39
N THR A 197 -19.90 0.68 -17.61
CA THR A 197 -18.80 -0.19 -18.05
C THR A 197 -18.51 -1.24 -16.96
N ILE A 198 -17.94 -2.38 -17.35
CA ILE A 198 -17.52 -3.43 -16.41
C ILE A 198 -16.01 -3.57 -16.47
N CYS A 199 -15.35 -3.45 -15.31
CA CYS A 199 -13.92 -3.62 -15.16
C CYS A 199 -13.57 -4.98 -14.53
N ILE A 200 -12.69 -5.72 -15.17
CA ILE A 200 -11.99 -6.85 -14.55
C ILE A 200 -10.72 -6.26 -13.91
N LYS A 201 -10.64 -6.36 -12.59
CA LYS A 201 -9.56 -5.76 -11.80
C LYS A 201 -8.61 -6.84 -11.27
N ASP A 202 -7.47 -6.94 -11.94
CA ASP A 202 -6.34 -7.79 -11.54
C ASP A 202 -5.27 -6.95 -10.84
N MET A 203 -5.33 -6.90 -9.53
CA MET A 203 -4.48 -6.06 -8.68
C MET A 203 -3.12 -6.67 -8.34
N ALA A 204 -2.85 -7.89 -8.78
CA ALA A 204 -1.59 -8.58 -8.50
C ALA A 204 -0.86 -9.08 -9.76
N GLY A 205 -1.43 -8.85 -10.95
CA GLY A 205 -0.84 -9.32 -12.21
C GLY A 205 -1.00 -10.83 -12.43
N LEU A 206 -2.15 -11.38 -12.02
CA LEU A 206 -2.44 -12.82 -12.06
C LEU A 206 -2.98 -13.30 -13.41
N VAL A 207 -3.66 -12.40 -14.15
CA VAL A 207 -4.36 -12.78 -15.38
C VAL A 207 -3.36 -13.19 -16.47
N ALA A 208 -3.35 -14.48 -16.82
CA ALA A 208 -2.49 -14.99 -17.88
C ALA A 208 -3.02 -14.56 -19.27
N PRO A 209 -2.16 -14.47 -20.31
CA PRO A 209 -2.55 -13.92 -21.61
C PRO A 209 -3.74 -14.61 -22.26
N TYR A 210 -3.78 -15.94 -22.26
CA TYR A 210 -4.90 -16.68 -22.83
C TYR A 210 -6.13 -16.68 -21.93
N ASP A 211 -5.97 -16.52 -20.62
CA ASP A 211 -7.11 -16.33 -19.71
C ASP A 211 -7.76 -14.96 -19.94
N ALA A 212 -6.96 -13.90 -20.17
CA ALA A 212 -7.45 -12.60 -20.57
C ALA A 212 -8.25 -12.68 -21.88
N TYR A 213 -7.72 -13.39 -22.89
CA TYR A 213 -8.42 -13.58 -24.16
C TYR A 213 -9.77 -14.27 -23.98
N ASN A 214 -9.78 -15.43 -23.30
CA ASN A 214 -10.99 -16.23 -23.11
C ASN A 214 -12.03 -15.51 -22.25
N LEU A 215 -11.59 -14.84 -21.19
CA LEU A 215 -12.47 -14.09 -20.30
C LEU A 215 -13.11 -12.91 -21.01
N VAL A 216 -12.32 -12.08 -21.71
CA VAL A 216 -12.85 -10.94 -22.48
C VAL A 216 -13.83 -11.41 -23.52
N LYS A 217 -13.51 -12.47 -24.28
CA LYS A 217 -14.40 -13.04 -25.30
C LYS A 217 -15.74 -13.47 -24.67
N ALA A 218 -15.69 -14.23 -23.57
CA ALA A 218 -16.88 -14.68 -22.87
C ALA A 218 -17.74 -13.50 -22.35
N LEU A 219 -17.11 -12.47 -21.80
CA LEU A 219 -17.80 -11.27 -21.33
C LEU A 219 -18.48 -10.53 -22.48
N LYS A 220 -17.79 -10.32 -23.60
CA LYS A 220 -18.35 -9.66 -24.81
C LYS A 220 -19.53 -10.42 -25.41
N GLU A 221 -19.59 -11.74 -25.23
CA GLU A 221 -20.71 -12.58 -25.66
C GLU A 221 -21.91 -12.52 -24.69
N ASN A 222 -21.71 -12.12 -23.43
CA ASN A 222 -22.71 -12.25 -22.37
C ASN A 222 -23.24 -10.94 -21.79
N VAL A 223 -22.55 -9.81 -21.99
CA VAL A 223 -23.00 -8.49 -21.57
C VAL A 223 -22.89 -7.48 -22.70
N SER A 224 -23.72 -6.44 -22.68
CA SER A 224 -23.80 -5.43 -23.75
C SER A 224 -22.99 -4.17 -23.44
N VAL A 225 -22.56 -3.98 -22.19
CA VAL A 225 -21.76 -2.83 -21.76
C VAL A 225 -20.28 -3.02 -22.10
N PRO A 226 -19.50 -1.94 -22.33
CA PRO A 226 -18.10 -2.05 -22.64
C PRO A 226 -17.29 -2.73 -21.52
N ILE A 227 -16.29 -3.53 -21.91
CA ILE A 227 -15.42 -4.26 -21.00
C ILE A 227 -14.09 -3.51 -20.86
N HIS A 228 -13.64 -3.36 -19.63
CA HIS A 228 -12.41 -2.74 -19.22
C HIS A 228 -11.49 -3.78 -18.55
N LEU A 229 -10.22 -3.85 -18.93
CA LEU A 229 -9.24 -4.70 -18.26
C LEU A 229 -8.20 -3.85 -17.55
N HIS A 230 -8.06 -4.07 -16.24
CA HIS A 230 -7.03 -3.54 -15.38
C HIS A 230 -6.13 -4.68 -14.92
N THR A 231 -4.83 -4.58 -15.14
CA THR A 231 -3.85 -5.57 -14.66
C THR A 231 -2.55 -4.91 -14.24
N HIS A 232 -1.90 -5.48 -13.22
CA HIS A 232 -0.56 -5.10 -12.81
C HIS A 232 0.51 -5.91 -13.55
N PHE A 233 1.78 -5.47 -13.45
CA PHE A 233 2.90 -6.09 -14.14
C PHE A 233 3.75 -7.00 -13.23
N THR A 234 3.34 -7.26 -12.03
CA THR A 234 4.12 -7.99 -11.00
C THR A 234 4.66 -9.33 -11.50
N SER A 235 3.82 -10.12 -12.19
CA SER A 235 4.21 -11.40 -12.79
C SER A 235 5.02 -11.29 -14.09
N GLY A 236 5.15 -10.07 -14.65
CA GLY A 236 5.75 -9.86 -15.97
C GLY A 236 4.83 -10.15 -17.15
N MET A 237 3.59 -10.58 -16.91
CA MET A 237 2.65 -10.95 -17.98
C MET A 237 1.77 -9.80 -18.47
N GLY A 238 1.77 -8.65 -17.79
CA GLY A 238 0.78 -7.57 -18.00
C GLY A 238 0.64 -7.13 -19.45
N ASP A 239 1.75 -6.83 -20.16
CA ASP A 239 1.72 -6.43 -21.58
C ASP A 239 1.11 -7.52 -22.47
N LEU A 240 1.52 -8.78 -22.24
CA LEU A 240 1.03 -9.94 -23.00
C LEU A 240 -0.47 -10.14 -22.78
N SER A 241 -0.92 -9.96 -21.54
CA SER A 241 -2.34 -10.11 -21.17
C SER A 241 -3.19 -9.01 -21.75
N LEU A 242 -2.73 -7.74 -21.72
CA LEU A 242 -3.41 -6.63 -22.41
C LEU A 242 -3.48 -6.87 -23.91
N PHE A 243 -2.39 -7.32 -24.52
CA PHE A 243 -2.35 -7.57 -25.97
C PHE A 243 -3.37 -8.65 -26.36
N LYS A 244 -3.44 -9.75 -25.60
CA LYS A 244 -4.43 -10.82 -25.83
C LYS A 244 -5.87 -10.37 -25.56
N ALA A 245 -6.09 -9.51 -24.58
CA ALA A 245 -7.40 -8.90 -24.34
C ALA A 245 -7.83 -7.98 -25.52
N ILE A 246 -6.88 -7.21 -26.09
CA ILE A 246 -7.11 -6.37 -27.27
C ILE A 246 -7.51 -7.22 -28.48
N GLU A 247 -6.82 -8.34 -28.72
CA GLU A 247 -7.19 -9.31 -29.75
C GLU A 247 -8.60 -9.88 -29.53
N ALA A 248 -8.99 -10.16 -28.26
CA ALA A 248 -10.32 -10.64 -27.91
C ALA A 248 -11.43 -9.58 -28.00
N GLY A 249 -11.08 -8.31 -28.18
CA GLY A 249 -12.05 -7.22 -28.38
C GLY A 249 -12.39 -6.44 -27.11
N VAL A 250 -11.51 -6.38 -26.12
CA VAL A 250 -11.68 -5.49 -24.96
C VAL A 250 -11.87 -4.05 -25.43
N ASP A 251 -12.70 -3.27 -24.75
CA ASP A 251 -13.01 -1.90 -25.16
C ASP A 251 -12.05 -0.87 -24.55
N ILE A 252 -11.64 -1.09 -23.31
CA ILE A 252 -10.81 -0.16 -22.54
C ILE A 252 -9.73 -0.95 -21.78
N ILE A 253 -8.54 -0.38 -21.66
CA ILE A 253 -7.44 -0.95 -20.86
C ILE A 253 -6.80 0.12 -20.00
N ASP A 254 -6.12 -0.32 -18.93
CA ASP A 254 -5.34 0.53 -18.04
C ASP A 254 -3.85 0.48 -18.38
N THR A 255 -3.20 1.65 -18.34
CA THR A 255 -1.75 1.80 -18.49
C THR A 255 -1.23 2.93 -17.60
N CYS A 256 0.10 3.01 -17.44
CA CYS A 256 0.79 4.18 -16.91
C CYS A 256 1.78 4.73 -17.93
N MET A 257 2.16 6.00 -17.78
CA MET A 257 3.35 6.54 -18.44
C MET A 257 4.59 5.76 -17.99
N ALA A 258 5.56 5.55 -18.88
CA ALA A 258 6.72 4.67 -18.65
C ALA A 258 7.46 4.92 -17.33
N PRO A 259 7.69 6.16 -16.83
CA PRO A 259 8.33 6.39 -15.54
C PRO A 259 7.56 5.83 -14.33
N TYR A 260 6.25 5.66 -14.47
CA TYR A 260 5.33 5.15 -13.44
C TYR A 260 4.81 3.74 -13.75
N ALA A 261 5.39 3.06 -14.75
CA ALA A 261 4.97 1.75 -15.22
C ALA A 261 5.87 0.60 -14.74
N TYR A 262 5.44 -0.63 -15.06
CA TYR A 262 6.15 -1.88 -14.81
C TYR A 262 6.34 -2.22 -13.32
N ARG A 263 7.15 -3.23 -13.02
CA ARG A 263 7.35 -3.76 -11.66
C ARG A 263 6.01 -4.13 -11.03
N THR A 264 5.66 -3.54 -9.89
CA THR A 264 4.36 -3.73 -9.22
C THR A 264 3.26 -2.79 -9.73
N SER A 265 3.58 -1.91 -10.69
CA SER A 265 2.61 -1.02 -11.35
C SER A 265 1.99 -1.69 -12.58
N HIS A 266 1.64 -0.91 -13.58
CA HIS A 266 0.91 -1.32 -14.78
C HIS A 266 1.81 -1.38 -16.02
N PRO A 267 1.34 -1.99 -17.12
CA PRO A 267 1.98 -1.85 -18.42
C PRO A 267 2.16 -0.38 -18.83
N ALA A 268 3.24 -0.10 -19.56
CA ALA A 268 3.50 1.24 -20.08
C ALA A 268 2.66 1.54 -21.32
N VAL A 269 2.17 2.78 -21.44
CA VAL A 269 1.37 3.21 -22.58
C VAL A 269 2.20 3.32 -23.87
N GLU A 270 3.45 3.81 -23.77
CA GLU A 270 4.30 4.10 -24.93
C GLU A 270 4.61 2.84 -25.78
N PRO A 271 5.11 1.70 -25.21
CA PRO A 271 5.35 0.50 -26.00
C PRO A 271 4.05 -0.11 -26.52
N LEU A 272 2.94 -0.03 -25.77
CA LEU A 272 1.66 -0.54 -26.22
C LEU A 272 1.14 0.22 -27.45
N VAL A 273 1.16 1.56 -27.42
CA VAL A 273 0.77 2.40 -28.56
C VAL A 273 1.64 2.11 -29.78
N ASN A 274 2.96 2.00 -29.58
CA ASN A 274 3.88 1.64 -30.67
C ASN A 274 3.56 0.25 -31.26
N SER A 275 3.19 -0.71 -30.44
CA SER A 275 2.86 -2.07 -30.89
C SER A 275 1.54 -2.14 -31.67
N LEU A 276 0.65 -1.17 -31.49
CA LEU A 276 -0.65 -1.11 -32.15
C LEU A 276 -0.67 -0.21 -33.40
N LEU A 277 0.45 0.44 -33.71
CA LEU A 277 0.55 1.33 -34.85
C LEU A 277 0.12 0.67 -36.17
N GLY A 278 -0.81 1.33 -36.90
CA GLY A 278 -1.31 0.87 -38.17
C GLY A 278 -2.22 -0.36 -38.10
N THR A 279 -2.56 -0.85 -36.91
CA THR A 279 -3.55 -1.91 -36.72
C THR A 279 -4.97 -1.32 -36.69
N ASN A 280 -5.97 -2.19 -36.79
CA ASN A 280 -7.37 -1.80 -36.60
C ASN A 280 -7.73 -1.41 -35.16
N ARG A 281 -6.79 -1.54 -34.21
CA ARG A 281 -6.92 -1.18 -32.78
C ARG A 281 -6.04 0.01 -32.40
N ASP A 282 -5.36 0.64 -33.36
CA ASP A 282 -4.48 1.78 -33.14
C ASP A 282 -5.21 2.93 -32.41
N THR A 283 -4.60 3.44 -31.34
CA THR A 283 -5.19 4.51 -30.49
C THR A 283 -5.29 5.85 -31.20
N GLY A 284 -4.43 6.11 -32.19
CA GLY A 284 -4.25 7.41 -32.81
C GLY A 284 -3.42 8.40 -31.99
N PHE A 285 -2.86 8.00 -30.82
CA PHE A 285 -2.08 8.91 -29.98
C PHE A 285 -0.79 9.39 -30.65
N ASP A 286 -0.41 10.63 -30.35
CA ASP A 286 0.89 11.19 -30.78
C ASP A 286 2.02 10.63 -29.90
N ILE A 287 2.84 9.76 -30.49
CA ILE A 287 3.97 9.11 -29.82
C ILE A 287 5.03 10.13 -29.36
N LYS A 288 5.21 11.23 -30.09
CA LYS A 288 6.17 12.28 -29.72
C LYS A 288 5.70 13.01 -28.47
N LEU A 289 4.38 13.25 -28.37
CA LEU A 289 3.77 13.82 -27.17
C LEU A 289 3.96 12.90 -25.97
N LEU A 290 3.64 11.59 -26.09
CA LEU A 290 3.85 10.61 -25.02
C LEU A 290 5.30 10.58 -24.56
N ASN A 291 6.26 10.48 -25.49
CA ASN A 291 7.69 10.47 -25.16
C ASN A 291 8.17 11.76 -24.47
N ARG A 292 7.60 12.92 -24.84
CA ARG A 292 7.90 14.20 -24.19
C ARG A 292 7.39 14.20 -22.75
N ILE A 293 6.15 13.79 -22.52
CA ILE A 293 5.55 13.68 -21.19
C ILE A 293 6.38 12.73 -20.31
N GLY A 294 6.72 11.54 -20.82
CA GLY A 294 7.52 10.57 -20.08
C GLY A 294 8.87 11.16 -19.63
N LYS A 295 9.58 11.89 -20.51
CA LYS A 295 10.85 12.55 -20.16
C LYS A 295 10.69 13.65 -19.09
N GLU A 296 9.58 14.39 -19.12
CA GLU A 296 9.31 15.39 -18.09
C GLU A 296 9.03 14.71 -16.73
N MET A 297 8.18 13.68 -16.70
CA MET A 297 7.86 12.92 -15.48
C MET A 297 9.09 12.19 -14.89
N GLU A 298 10.01 11.73 -15.74
CA GLU A 298 11.27 11.08 -15.31
C GLU A 298 12.11 11.99 -14.40
N LYS A 299 12.02 13.30 -14.54
CA LYS A 299 12.79 14.27 -13.74
C LYS A 299 12.40 14.25 -12.25
N ASP A 300 11.18 13.86 -11.92
CA ASP A 300 10.69 13.80 -10.55
C ASP A 300 10.97 12.46 -9.86
N ILE A 301 11.25 11.41 -10.63
CA ILE A 301 11.51 10.06 -10.10
C ILE A 301 12.56 10.04 -8.98
N PRO A 302 13.70 10.78 -9.06
CA PRO A 302 14.68 10.79 -7.97
C PRO A 302 14.10 11.19 -6.61
N LYS A 303 13.05 12.01 -6.55
CA LYS A 303 12.37 12.39 -5.29
C LYS A 303 11.75 11.19 -4.57
N TYR A 304 11.39 10.15 -5.32
CA TYR A 304 10.60 9.01 -4.86
C TYR A 304 11.38 7.70 -4.74
N LEU A 305 12.60 7.63 -5.27
CA LEU A 305 13.39 6.39 -5.30
C LEU A 305 13.64 5.77 -3.93
N HIS A 306 13.70 6.59 -2.87
CA HIS A 306 13.91 6.09 -1.52
C HIS A 306 12.68 5.36 -0.93
N PHE A 307 11.50 5.53 -1.54
CA PHE A 307 10.30 4.75 -1.21
C PHE A 307 10.22 3.44 -1.99
N ALA A 308 10.97 3.32 -3.10
CA ALA A 308 11.05 2.09 -3.87
C ALA A 308 11.93 1.09 -3.12
N ASP A 309 11.35 0.00 -2.64
CA ASP A 309 12.14 -1.08 -2.07
C ASP A 309 12.88 -1.84 -3.19
N ASN A 310 14.17 -2.05 -3.00
CA ASN A 310 15.02 -2.71 -3.98
C ASN A 310 15.05 -4.24 -3.84
N THR A 311 14.17 -4.84 -3.00
CA THR A 311 14.19 -6.28 -2.76
C THR A 311 13.31 -7.05 -3.75
N LYS A 312 12.10 -7.43 -3.34
CA LYS A 312 11.27 -8.35 -4.14
C LYS A 312 10.53 -7.67 -5.30
N TYR A 313 10.04 -6.45 -5.14
CA TYR A 313 9.21 -5.82 -6.19
C TYR A 313 9.97 -5.01 -7.24
N SER A 314 11.30 -4.99 -7.18
CA SER A 314 12.13 -4.49 -8.29
C SER A 314 12.32 -5.50 -9.41
N ILE A 315 11.92 -6.75 -9.21
CA ILE A 315 12.04 -7.86 -10.16
C ILE A 315 10.69 -8.47 -10.45
N ILE A 316 10.58 -9.15 -11.59
CA ILE A 316 9.40 -9.95 -11.94
C ILE A 316 9.29 -11.09 -10.93
N ASP A 317 8.10 -11.28 -10.36
CA ASP A 317 7.79 -12.32 -9.40
C ASP A 317 6.65 -13.20 -9.90
N THR A 318 6.97 -14.37 -10.46
CA THR A 318 5.96 -15.32 -10.93
C THR A 318 5.29 -16.10 -9.79
N ASP A 319 5.90 -16.14 -8.59
CA ASP A 319 5.29 -16.76 -7.41
C ASP A 319 4.07 -15.99 -6.90
N VAL A 320 3.87 -14.75 -7.39
CA VAL A 320 2.64 -13.99 -7.16
C VAL A 320 1.38 -14.77 -7.56
N ILE A 321 1.46 -15.67 -8.52
CA ILE A 321 0.35 -16.55 -8.91
C ILE A 321 -0.07 -17.47 -7.74
N ILE A 322 0.86 -17.85 -6.89
CA ILE A 322 0.63 -18.73 -5.73
C ILE A 322 0.12 -17.91 -4.55
N HIS A 323 0.90 -16.91 -4.10
CA HIS A 323 0.56 -16.14 -2.90
C HIS A 323 -0.43 -14.99 -3.17
N GLN A 324 -0.64 -14.59 -4.44
CA GLN A 324 -1.59 -13.58 -4.92
C GLN A 324 -1.51 -12.22 -4.20
N THR A 325 -0.34 -11.90 -3.62
CA THR A 325 -0.13 -10.71 -2.81
C THR A 325 0.08 -9.48 -3.69
N PRO A 326 -0.80 -8.46 -3.66
CA PRO A 326 -0.59 -7.22 -4.41
C PRO A 326 0.68 -6.49 -3.97
N GLY A 327 1.34 -5.80 -4.92
CA GLY A 327 2.62 -5.12 -4.67
C GLY A 327 2.61 -4.14 -3.50
N GLY A 328 1.53 -3.37 -3.33
CA GLY A 328 1.37 -2.47 -2.18
C GLY A 328 1.26 -3.17 -0.84
N MET A 329 0.69 -4.39 -0.80
CA MET A 329 0.68 -5.22 0.41
C MET A 329 2.08 -5.80 0.67
N LEU A 330 2.75 -6.31 -0.37
CA LEU A 330 4.08 -6.89 -0.24
C LEU A 330 5.08 -5.92 0.38
N SER A 331 5.10 -4.68 -0.09
CA SER A 331 5.99 -3.64 0.46
C SER A 331 5.69 -3.34 1.94
N ASN A 332 4.42 -3.29 2.32
CA ASN A 332 4.04 -3.10 3.72
C ASN A 332 4.45 -4.29 4.60
N LEU A 333 4.24 -5.53 4.13
CA LEU A 333 4.61 -6.76 4.81
C LEU A 333 6.13 -6.84 5.06
N VAL A 334 6.92 -6.62 4.01
CA VAL A 334 8.40 -6.62 4.11
C VAL A 334 8.89 -5.55 5.09
N ASN A 335 8.31 -4.33 5.03
CA ASN A 335 8.69 -3.26 5.95
C ASN A 335 8.32 -3.60 7.40
N GLN A 336 7.18 -4.21 7.64
CA GLN A 336 6.76 -4.61 8.99
C GLN A 336 7.68 -5.70 9.55
N LEU A 337 7.93 -6.77 8.79
CA LEU A 337 8.85 -7.84 9.23
C LEU A 337 10.25 -7.30 9.50
N ARG A 338 10.73 -6.34 8.67
CA ARG A 338 12.01 -5.65 8.88
C ARG A 338 12.02 -4.84 10.19
N GLN A 339 10.95 -4.09 10.47
CA GLN A 339 10.82 -3.32 11.72
C GLN A 339 10.71 -4.22 12.95
N MET A 340 10.22 -5.44 12.77
CA MET A 340 10.12 -6.46 13.82
C MET A 340 11.42 -7.27 13.96
N ASP A 341 12.42 -7.07 13.10
CA ASP A 341 13.64 -7.89 13.00
C ASP A 341 13.35 -9.38 12.73
N GLU A 342 12.29 -9.64 11.94
CA GLU A 342 11.78 -10.99 11.61
C GLU A 342 11.71 -11.20 10.08
N LEU A 343 12.58 -10.51 9.31
CA LEU A 343 12.54 -10.59 7.84
C LEU A 343 12.83 -12.00 7.30
N ASP A 344 13.55 -12.82 8.05
CA ASP A 344 13.81 -14.23 7.76
C ASP A 344 12.53 -15.09 7.77
N LYS A 345 11.44 -14.60 8.38
CA LYS A 345 10.13 -15.27 8.39
C LYS A 345 9.27 -15.00 7.16
N LEU A 346 9.75 -14.20 6.21
CA LEU A 346 8.96 -13.81 5.03
C LEU A 346 8.47 -15.02 4.24
N ASP A 347 9.31 -16.02 4.03
CA ASP A 347 8.94 -17.23 3.29
C ASP A 347 7.90 -18.09 4.03
N ASP A 348 7.92 -18.10 5.36
CA ASP A 348 6.91 -18.78 6.17
C ASP A 348 5.56 -18.05 6.08
N VAL A 349 5.56 -16.70 6.11
CA VAL A 349 4.36 -15.90 5.90
C VAL A 349 3.76 -16.13 4.51
N PHE A 350 4.59 -16.26 3.47
CA PHE A 350 4.08 -16.54 2.12
C PHE A 350 3.41 -17.93 2.02
N LYS A 351 3.82 -18.92 2.80
CA LYS A 351 3.15 -20.22 2.89
C LYS A 351 1.83 -20.15 3.64
N GLU A 352 1.74 -19.27 4.67
CA GLU A 352 0.51 -19.08 5.45
C GLU A 352 -0.57 -18.29 4.70
N ILE A 353 -0.21 -17.36 3.80
CA ILE A 353 -1.20 -16.54 3.06
C ILE A 353 -2.24 -17.37 2.32
N PRO A 354 -1.90 -18.39 1.49
CA PRO A 354 -2.88 -19.23 0.81
C PRO A 354 -3.79 -19.99 1.79
N LYS A 355 -3.25 -20.51 2.89
CA LYS A 355 -3.99 -21.23 3.93
C LYS A 355 -5.02 -20.31 4.60
N VAL A 356 -4.59 -19.17 5.12
CA VAL A 356 -5.48 -18.19 5.75
C VAL A 356 -6.56 -17.71 4.77
N ARG A 357 -6.21 -17.51 3.50
CA ARG A 357 -7.15 -17.14 2.47
C ARG A 357 -8.23 -18.21 2.24
N GLU A 358 -7.83 -19.48 2.21
CA GLU A 358 -8.74 -20.63 2.07
C GLU A 358 -9.69 -20.70 3.27
N GLU A 359 -9.17 -20.66 4.48
CA GLU A 359 -9.91 -20.71 5.73
C GLU A 359 -10.89 -19.55 5.89
N LEU A 360 -10.56 -18.37 5.33
CA LEU A 360 -11.46 -17.20 5.30
C LEU A 360 -12.42 -17.18 4.09
N GLY A 361 -12.62 -18.31 3.40
CA GLY A 361 -13.61 -18.49 2.35
C GLY A 361 -13.15 -18.09 0.96
N GLN A 362 -11.90 -18.34 0.61
CA GLN A 362 -11.28 -18.12 -0.72
C GLN A 362 -11.49 -16.71 -1.26
N ILE A 363 -11.33 -15.72 -0.40
CA ILE A 363 -11.55 -14.31 -0.74
C ILE A 363 -10.48 -13.76 -1.70
N PRO A 364 -10.82 -12.82 -2.60
CA PRO A 364 -9.81 -12.11 -3.40
C PRO A 364 -8.88 -11.28 -2.50
N LEU A 365 -7.58 -11.22 -2.84
CA LEU A 365 -6.61 -10.41 -2.11
C LEU A 365 -6.51 -9.01 -2.71
N VAL A 366 -7.39 -8.13 -2.26
CA VAL A 366 -7.43 -6.70 -2.58
C VAL A 366 -7.69 -5.91 -1.30
N THR A 367 -7.34 -4.62 -1.23
CA THR A 367 -7.63 -3.82 -0.03
C THR A 367 -9.13 -3.78 0.28
N PRO A 368 -9.61 -4.11 1.51
CA PRO A 368 -8.82 -4.40 2.71
C PRO A 368 -8.49 -5.89 2.95
N THR A 369 -9.08 -6.85 2.20
CA THR A 369 -8.92 -8.28 2.46
C THR A 369 -7.47 -8.75 2.39
N SER A 370 -6.67 -8.18 1.49
CA SER A 370 -5.24 -8.48 1.41
C SER A 370 -4.50 -8.16 2.72
N GLN A 371 -4.86 -7.06 3.39
CA GLN A 371 -4.28 -6.70 4.69
C GLN A 371 -4.79 -7.61 5.81
N ILE A 372 -6.10 -7.94 5.79
CA ILE A 372 -6.70 -8.87 6.77
C ILE A 372 -5.99 -10.21 6.73
N VAL A 373 -5.87 -10.82 5.54
CA VAL A 373 -5.19 -12.10 5.34
C VAL A 373 -3.69 -11.99 5.66
N GLY A 374 -3.03 -10.94 5.20
CA GLY A 374 -1.58 -10.76 5.39
C GLY A 374 -1.18 -10.61 6.86
N ILE A 375 -1.91 -9.79 7.64
CA ILE A 375 -1.61 -9.63 9.06
C ILE A 375 -1.92 -10.92 9.82
N GLN A 376 -3.01 -11.61 9.48
CA GLN A 376 -3.32 -12.90 10.11
C GLN A 376 -2.25 -13.95 9.78
N ALA A 377 -1.77 -13.99 8.53
CA ALA A 377 -0.67 -14.88 8.14
C ALA A 377 0.63 -14.58 8.91
N VAL A 378 0.95 -13.29 9.13
CA VAL A 378 2.07 -12.90 10.00
C VAL A 378 1.86 -13.38 11.43
N ASN A 379 0.66 -13.19 12.00
CA ASN A 379 0.37 -13.65 13.34
C ASN A 379 0.50 -15.17 13.47
N ASN A 380 -0.01 -15.93 12.50
CA ASN A 380 0.12 -17.38 12.49
C ASN A 380 1.60 -17.78 12.40
N ALA A 381 2.36 -17.25 11.44
CA ALA A 381 3.77 -17.59 11.25
C ALA A 381 4.66 -17.27 12.48
N LEU A 382 4.33 -16.22 13.24
CA LEU A 382 5.14 -15.80 14.38
C LEU A 382 4.69 -16.40 15.72
N PHE A 383 3.39 -16.69 15.91
CA PHE A 383 2.83 -16.99 17.22
C PHE A 383 2.16 -18.38 17.34
N ASP A 384 1.69 -18.99 16.26
CA ASP A 384 0.93 -20.26 16.33
C ASP A 384 1.74 -21.44 16.89
N THR A 385 3.05 -21.50 16.60
CA THR A 385 3.92 -22.60 17.08
C THR A 385 3.97 -22.76 18.61
N LYS A 386 3.54 -21.75 19.37
CA LYS A 386 3.61 -21.72 20.85
C LYS A 386 2.25 -21.87 21.52
N SER A 387 1.17 -21.53 20.85
CA SER A 387 -0.16 -21.37 21.47
C SER A 387 -1.30 -22.05 20.70
N GLY A 388 -0.99 -22.84 19.68
CA GLY A 388 -1.96 -23.44 18.76
C GLY A 388 -2.34 -22.53 17.60
N GLU A 389 -3.04 -23.08 16.61
CA GLU A 389 -3.47 -22.35 15.42
C GLU A 389 -4.36 -21.15 15.78
N TYR A 390 -4.17 -20.02 15.07
CA TYR A 390 -4.88 -18.75 15.34
C TYR A 390 -4.77 -18.31 16.80
N ALA A 391 -3.55 -18.35 17.34
CA ALA A 391 -3.28 -17.89 18.71
C ALA A 391 -3.60 -16.39 18.90
N ARG A 392 -3.50 -15.61 17.83
CA ARG A 392 -3.86 -14.18 17.80
C ARG A 392 -4.74 -13.90 16.60
N ILE A 393 -5.96 -13.44 16.84
CA ILE A 393 -6.93 -13.06 15.80
C ILE A 393 -7.13 -11.55 15.85
N THR A 394 -6.96 -10.90 14.68
CA THR A 394 -7.16 -9.45 14.59
C THR A 394 -8.65 -9.10 14.64
N GLU A 395 -8.99 -7.87 15.05
CA GLU A 395 -10.39 -7.41 15.06
C GLU A 395 -11.00 -7.46 13.66
N GLN A 396 -10.21 -7.18 12.64
CA GLN A 396 -10.69 -7.21 11.26
C GLN A 396 -11.01 -8.63 10.77
N VAL A 397 -10.29 -9.66 11.23
CA VAL A 397 -10.67 -11.06 10.99
C VAL A 397 -11.96 -11.39 11.71
N LYS A 398 -12.15 -10.93 12.95
CA LYS A 398 -13.41 -11.09 13.68
C LYS A 398 -14.57 -10.39 12.99
N ASP A 399 -14.37 -9.14 12.54
CA ASP A 399 -15.33 -8.38 11.75
C ASP A 399 -15.71 -9.10 10.45
N LEU A 400 -14.71 -9.68 9.74
CA LEU A 400 -14.94 -10.48 8.54
C LEU A 400 -15.75 -11.74 8.85
N CYS A 401 -15.36 -12.48 9.90
CA CYS A 401 -16.06 -13.69 10.38
C CYS A 401 -17.49 -13.40 10.84
N TYR A 402 -17.74 -12.23 11.40
CA TYR A 402 -19.09 -11.77 11.76
C TYR A 402 -19.93 -11.34 10.56
N GLY A 403 -19.30 -11.02 9.41
CA GLY A 403 -19.96 -10.60 8.18
C GLY A 403 -19.99 -9.09 7.94
N LEU A 404 -19.24 -8.29 8.71
CA LEU A 404 -19.21 -6.81 8.55
C LEU A 404 -18.53 -6.33 7.25
N TYR A 405 -17.82 -7.21 6.54
CA TYR A 405 -17.29 -6.89 5.20
C TYR A 405 -18.23 -7.37 4.08
N GLY A 406 -19.17 -8.25 4.36
CA GLY A 406 -20.08 -8.83 3.39
C GLY A 406 -19.96 -10.35 3.28
N LYS A 407 -20.49 -10.91 2.20
CA LYS A 407 -20.50 -12.35 1.94
C LYS A 407 -19.21 -12.78 1.23
N THR A 408 -18.49 -13.72 1.83
CA THR A 408 -17.30 -14.36 1.24
C THR A 408 -17.66 -15.26 0.04
N THR A 409 -16.68 -15.58 -0.79
CA THR A 409 -16.89 -16.41 -2.01
C THR A 409 -17.33 -17.83 -1.64
N LEU A 410 -16.65 -18.46 -0.68
CA LEU A 410 -17.05 -19.70 -0.03
C LEU A 410 -17.36 -19.44 1.46
N PRO A 411 -18.03 -20.36 2.15
CA PRO A 411 -18.16 -20.29 3.61
C PRO A 411 -16.78 -20.22 4.27
N ILE A 412 -16.66 -19.41 5.32
CA ILE A 412 -15.48 -19.39 6.20
C ILE A 412 -15.40 -20.72 6.94
N ASP A 413 -14.18 -21.20 7.20
CA ASP A 413 -13.95 -22.41 7.99
C ASP A 413 -14.70 -22.31 9.34
N PRO A 414 -15.56 -23.28 9.69
CA PRO A 414 -16.42 -23.19 10.89
C PRO A 414 -15.63 -23.10 12.21
N GLU A 415 -14.46 -23.74 12.30
CA GLU A 415 -13.64 -23.71 13.53
C GLU A 415 -12.94 -22.35 13.66
N VAL A 416 -12.43 -21.80 12.56
CA VAL A 416 -11.85 -20.46 12.54
C VAL A 416 -12.91 -19.41 12.86
N GLN A 417 -14.09 -19.50 12.23
CA GLN A 417 -15.20 -18.56 12.48
C GLN A 417 -15.65 -18.59 13.94
N LYS A 418 -15.86 -19.79 14.48
CA LYS A 418 -16.24 -19.99 15.89
C LYS A 418 -15.18 -19.40 16.83
N LYS A 419 -13.88 -19.69 16.58
CA LYS A 419 -12.79 -19.18 17.40
C LYS A 419 -12.69 -17.65 17.36
N ALA A 420 -12.87 -17.05 16.17
CA ALA A 420 -12.84 -15.62 15.99
C ALA A 420 -13.98 -14.88 16.71
N LEU A 421 -15.15 -15.52 16.84
CA LEU A 421 -16.34 -14.88 17.38
C LEU A 421 -16.57 -15.15 18.88
N ILE A 422 -15.76 -15.98 19.53
CA ILE A 422 -15.84 -16.15 21.00
C ILE A 422 -15.68 -14.80 21.69
N GLY A 423 -16.71 -14.37 22.43
CA GLY A 423 -16.74 -13.09 23.15
C GLY A 423 -16.70 -11.85 22.26
N TYR A 424 -17.03 -11.98 20.96
CA TYR A 424 -17.06 -10.83 20.07
C TYR A 424 -18.17 -9.83 20.48
N PRO A 425 -17.87 -8.51 20.60
CA PRO A 425 -18.79 -7.54 21.20
C PRO A 425 -20.15 -7.39 20.50
N ARG A 426 -20.23 -7.70 19.19
CA ARG A 426 -21.49 -7.64 18.41
C ARG A 426 -22.29 -8.94 18.44
N GLY A 427 -21.79 -9.97 19.12
CA GLY A 427 -22.37 -11.31 19.24
C GLY A 427 -21.61 -12.37 18.46
N GLU A 428 -21.89 -13.64 18.79
CA GLU A 428 -21.17 -14.80 18.22
C GLU A 428 -21.87 -15.40 16.99
N THR A 429 -23.04 -14.86 16.61
CA THR A 429 -23.80 -15.30 15.44
C THR A 429 -23.55 -14.37 14.26
N PRO A 430 -22.97 -14.85 13.15
CA PRO A 430 -22.72 -14.04 11.97
C PRO A 430 -23.99 -13.45 11.36
N ILE A 431 -23.87 -12.23 10.83
CA ILE A 431 -24.92 -11.61 10.05
C ILE A 431 -24.92 -12.11 8.60
N THR A 432 -26.09 -12.14 7.96
CA THR A 432 -26.26 -12.49 6.54
C THR A 432 -26.84 -11.36 5.71
N CYS A 433 -27.30 -10.28 6.34
CA CYS A 433 -27.78 -9.07 5.68
C CYS A 433 -26.62 -8.25 5.09
N ARG A 434 -26.93 -7.15 4.41
CA ARG A 434 -25.93 -6.19 3.95
C ARG A 434 -25.27 -5.54 5.17
N PRO A 435 -23.93 -5.43 5.21
CA PRO A 435 -23.23 -4.80 6.36
C PRO A 435 -23.74 -3.40 6.70
N GLY A 436 -24.02 -2.57 5.67
CA GLY A 436 -24.55 -1.21 5.87
C GLY A 436 -25.86 -1.15 6.64
N ASP A 437 -26.67 -2.22 6.62
CA ASP A 437 -27.97 -2.26 7.31
C ASP A 437 -27.84 -2.35 8.85
N VAL A 438 -26.67 -2.76 9.36
CA VAL A 438 -26.40 -2.91 10.79
C VAL A 438 -25.43 -1.84 11.33
N ILE A 439 -24.90 -0.97 10.47
CA ILE A 439 -24.05 0.14 10.86
C ILE A 439 -24.93 1.37 11.08
N GLN A 440 -24.87 1.93 12.29
CA GLN A 440 -25.66 3.12 12.63
C GLN A 440 -25.17 4.36 11.90
N PRO A 441 -26.02 5.33 11.56
CA PRO A 441 -25.60 6.62 11.02
C PRO A 441 -24.52 7.28 11.88
N ALA A 442 -23.53 7.91 11.25
CA ALA A 442 -22.34 8.39 11.95
C ALA A 442 -22.02 9.87 11.71
N LEU A 443 -22.60 10.54 10.71
CA LEU A 443 -22.26 11.94 10.39
C LEU A 443 -22.54 12.91 11.52
N GLU A 444 -23.64 12.73 12.26
CA GLU A 444 -23.97 13.63 13.38
C GLU A 444 -22.92 13.54 14.50
N ASP A 445 -22.47 12.34 14.81
CA ASP A 445 -21.41 12.15 15.81
C ASP A 445 -20.06 12.66 15.32
N VAL A 446 -19.75 12.50 14.05
CA VAL A 446 -18.55 13.08 13.41
C VAL A 446 -18.61 14.61 13.50
N HIS A 447 -19.75 15.24 13.20
CA HIS A 447 -19.94 16.68 13.32
C HIS A 447 -19.60 17.17 14.74
N LYS A 448 -20.17 16.53 15.76
CA LYS A 448 -19.86 16.83 17.17
C LYS A 448 -18.37 16.68 17.50
N GLN A 449 -17.73 15.62 16.98
CA GLN A 449 -16.30 15.36 17.20
C GLN A 449 -15.37 16.35 16.50
N CYS A 450 -15.88 17.04 15.48
CA CYS A 450 -15.15 18.03 14.68
C CYS A 450 -15.43 19.48 15.10
N GLU A 451 -16.29 19.69 16.11
CA GLU A 451 -16.67 21.03 16.57
C GLU A 451 -15.44 21.86 16.96
N GLY A 452 -15.36 23.07 16.41
CA GLY A 452 -14.19 23.95 16.58
C GLY A 452 -12.95 23.60 15.75
N LEU A 453 -12.97 22.48 14.99
CA LEU A 453 -11.84 22.03 14.16
C LEU A 453 -12.18 22.04 12.67
N ALA A 454 -13.23 21.35 12.24
CA ALA A 454 -13.67 21.32 10.85
C ALA A 454 -14.36 22.63 10.45
N LYS A 455 -14.17 23.06 9.20
CA LYS A 455 -14.81 24.27 8.65
C LYS A 455 -15.88 23.94 7.59
N ASN A 456 -15.92 22.73 7.11
CA ASN A 456 -16.84 22.28 6.09
C ASN A 456 -16.99 20.75 6.11
N ILE A 457 -17.92 20.23 5.32
CA ILE A 457 -18.18 18.79 5.21
C ILE A 457 -16.97 17.99 4.65
N ASP A 458 -16.11 18.59 3.82
CA ASP A 458 -14.90 17.93 3.31
C ASP A 458 -13.94 17.60 4.45
N ASP A 459 -13.79 18.51 5.43
CA ASP A 459 -13.00 18.30 6.65
C ASP A 459 -13.62 17.21 7.54
N GLU A 460 -14.93 17.25 7.73
CA GLU A 460 -15.66 16.25 8.53
C GLU A 460 -15.50 14.85 7.94
N LEU A 461 -15.55 14.73 6.61
CA LEU A 461 -15.35 13.46 5.91
C LEU A 461 -13.93 12.93 6.05
N ILE A 462 -12.89 13.78 6.13
CA ILE A 462 -11.53 13.32 6.46
C ILE A 462 -11.52 12.68 7.85
N VAL A 463 -12.19 13.30 8.83
CA VAL A 463 -12.25 12.77 10.21
C VAL A 463 -13.15 11.55 10.32
N ALA A 464 -14.26 11.49 9.57
CA ALA A 464 -15.16 10.34 9.51
C ALA A 464 -14.42 9.08 9.06
N LEU A 465 -13.55 9.23 8.07
CA LEU A 465 -12.77 8.13 7.50
C LEU A 465 -11.53 7.79 8.33
N TYR A 466 -10.89 8.82 8.91
CA TYR A 466 -9.59 8.71 9.58
C TYR A 466 -9.54 9.59 10.84
N ASN A 467 -10.24 9.19 11.89
CA ASN A 467 -10.48 10.01 13.06
C ASN A 467 -9.21 10.67 13.65
N LEU A 468 -8.20 9.87 14.02
CA LEU A 468 -6.99 10.39 14.66
C LEU A 468 -6.11 11.19 13.71
N THR A 469 -5.78 10.61 12.56
CA THR A 469 -4.89 11.24 11.59
C THR A 469 -5.55 12.40 10.88
N GLY A 470 -6.87 12.34 10.65
CA GLY A 470 -7.66 13.43 10.10
C GLY A 470 -7.70 14.63 11.02
N LYS A 471 -7.96 14.45 12.32
CA LYS A 471 -7.91 15.56 13.31
C LYS A 471 -6.52 16.19 13.39
N LYS A 472 -5.46 15.37 13.40
CA LYS A 472 -4.08 15.87 13.35
C LYS A 472 -3.82 16.69 12.08
N PHE A 473 -4.24 16.19 10.93
CA PHE A 473 -4.13 16.91 9.67
C PHE A 473 -4.88 18.26 9.69
N LEU A 474 -6.12 18.30 10.19
CA LEU A 474 -6.88 19.55 10.25
C LEU A 474 -6.21 20.59 11.15
N LYS A 475 -5.60 20.17 12.27
CA LYS A 475 -4.82 21.09 13.12
C LYS A 475 -3.62 21.68 12.37
N ILE A 476 -2.92 20.87 11.56
CA ILE A 476 -1.83 21.33 10.70
C ILE A 476 -2.37 22.25 9.60
N LYS A 477 -3.44 21.85 8.90
CA LYS A 477 -4.10 22.60 7.83
C LYS A 477 -4.49 24.02 8.27
N TYR A 478 -4.96 24.16 9.52
CA TYR A 478 -5.42 25.43 10.07
C TYR A 478 -4.38 26.14 10.96
N GLY A 479 -3.12 25.68 10.96
CA GLY A 479 -2.03 26.34 11.65
C GLY A 479 -2.06 26.23 13.18
N MET A 480 -2.84 25.28 13.73
CA MET A 480 -2.88 25.00 15.17
C MET A 480 -1.66 24.16 15.61
N GLU A 481 -1.12 23.37 14.71
CA GLU A 481 0.11 22.59 14.90
C GLU A 481 1.05 22.81 13.71
N PRO A 482 2.39 22.83 13.91
CA PRO A 482 3.33 22.99 12.81
C PRO A 482 3.35 21.72 11.93
N MET A 483 3.59 21.90 10.62
CA MET A 483 3.79 20.77 9.70
C MET A 483 5.10 20.06 10.03
N PRO A 484 5.09 18.73 10.28
CA PRO A 484 6.28 17.93 10.48
C PRO A 484 7.25 18.01 9.30
N GLU A 485 8.56 17.95 9.56
CA GLU A 485 9.58 18.06 8.49
C GLU A 485 9.48 16.94 7.45
N ASP A 486 9.14 15.73 7.87
CA ASP A 486 8.95 14.55 7.01
C ASP A 486 7.73 14.64 6.08
N MET A 487 6.79 15.56 6.36
CA MET A 487 5.65 15.87 5.50
C MET A 487 5.95 16.96 4.46
N LYS A 488 7.04 17.71 4.62
CA LYS A 488 7.36 18.80 3.69
C LYS A 488 7.83 18.28 2.34
N PRO A 489 7.50 18.96 1.22
CA PRO A 489 8.05 18.60 -0.09
C PRO A 489 9.57 18.77 -0.10
N LYS A 490 10.26 17.83 -0.76
CA LYS A 490 11.71 17.90 -0.97
C LYS A 490 12.02 18.36 -2.39
N THR A 491 12.96 19.27 -2.51
CA THR A 491 13.50 19.68 -3.80
C THR A 491 14.48 18.64 -4.37
N LEU A 492 14.69 18.64 -5.67
CA LEU A 492 15.71 17.77 -6.29
C LEU A 492 17.13 18.03 -5.78
N GLU A 493 17.43 19.28 -5.39
CA GLU A 493 18.73 19.64 -4.81
C GLU A 493 18.94 19.03 -3.41
N GLU A 494 17.89 19.05 -2.58
CA GLU A 494 17.91 18.42 -1.26
C GLU A 494 18.08 16.91 -1.38
N VAL A 495 17.35 16.27 -2.30
CA VAL A 495 17.49 14.82 -2.57
C VAL A 495 18.93 14.48 -3.02
N LYS A 496 19.52 15.26 -3.92
CA LYS A 496 20.92 15.06 -4.35
C LYS A 496 21.89 15.20 -3.19
N LYS A 497 21.74 16.21 -2.34
CA LYS A 497 22.58 16.41 -1.15
C LYS A 497 22.46 15.23 -0.16
N GLU A 498 21.24 14.77 0.10
CA GLU A 498 21.01 13.58 0.94
C GLU A 498 21.67 12.33 0.35
N GLN A 499 21.56 12.13 -0.96
CA GLN A 499 22.15 10.99 -1.66
C GLN A 499 23.68 11.03 -1.64
N GLU A 500 24.28 12.21 -1.82
CA GLU A 500 25.72 12.41 -1.65
C GLU A 500 26.17 12.12 -0.22
N LEU A 501 25.40 12.57 0.78
CA LEU A 501 25.68 12.30 2.19
C LEU A 501 25.60 10.80 2.50
N CYS A 502 24.56 10.11 2.00
CA CYS A 502 24.43 8.66 2.12
C CYS A 502 25.60 7.91 1.44
N ASN A 503 26.03 8.37 0.26
CA ASN A 503 27.17 7.78 -0.44
C ASN A 503 28.50 8.01 0.32
N LYS A 504 28.69 9.19 0.91
CA LYS A 504 29.82 9.48 1.80
C LYS A 504 29.80 8.58 3.05
N ALA A 505 28.61 8.38 3.65
CA ALA A 505 28.43 7.48 4.78
C ALA A 505 28.78 6.02 4.44
N LYS A 506 28.24 5.51 3.33
CA LYS A 506 28.54 4.15 2.83
C LYS A 506 30.02 3.95 2.50
N ALA A 507 30.69 5.01 2.04
CA ALA A 507 32.14 5.00 1.77
C ALA A 507 32.99 5.19 3.03
N GLY A 508 32.41 5.32 4.24
CA GLY A 508 33.13 5.58 5.49
C GLY A 508 33.78 6.97 5.56
N LYS A 509 33.28 7.92 4.73
CA LYS A 509 33.83 9.29 4.60
C LYS A 509 33.01 10.35 5.33
N MET A 510 32.21 9.96 6.32
CA MET A 510 31.35 10.89 7.08
C MET A 510 32.07 11.83 8.02
N THR A 511 33.29 11.52 8.36
CA THR A 511 34.18 12.43 9.08
C THR A 511 35.36 12.75 8.17
N ASP A 512 35.53 14.00 7.77
CA ASP A 512 36.83 14.48 7.37
C ASP A 512 37.72 14.24 8.60
N LYS A 513 38.48 13.14 8.60
CA LYS A 513 39.57 13.01 9.56
C LYS A 513 40.45 14.23 9.28
N PRO A 514 40.67 15.14 10.25
CA PRO A 514 41.63 16.17 10.04
C PRO A 514 42.92 15.48 9.60
N GLU A 515 43.54 15.96 8.52
CA GLU A 515 44.79 15.43 8.02
C GLU A 515 45.72 15.24 9.23
N ALA A 516 46.13 14.00 9.46
CA ALA A 516 47.00 13.71 10.57
C ALA A 516 48.24 14.58 10.37
N PRO A 517 48.65 15.40 11.37
CA PRO A 517 49.85 16.19 11.24
C PRO A 517 51.02 15.28 10.89
N ALA A 518 51.94 15.78 10.04
CA ALA A 518 53.08 15.02 9.61
C ALA A 518 53.76 14.34 10.83
N LYS A 519 54.06 13.05 10.71
CA LYS A 519 54.61 12.26 11.82
C LYS A 519 55.91 12.94 12.28
N PRO A 520 56.05 13.36 13.57
CA PRO A 520 57.30 13.89 14.10
C PRO A 520 58.34 12.79 14.14
N GLU A 521 59.65 13.17 14.11
CA GLU A 521 60.77 12.22 14.12
C GLU A 521 60.96 11.49 15.47
N ASP A 522 60.31 11.94 16.54
CA ASP A 522 60.43 11.46 17.92
C ASP A 522 59.28 10.59 18.41
N ILE A 523 58.66 9.81 17.52
CA ILE A 523 57.58 8.91 17.88
C ILE A 523 58.09 7.70 18.68
N ARG A 524 57.49 7.48 19.87
CA ARG A 524 57.64 6.24 20.64
C ARG A 524 56.43 5.32 20.39
N GLN A 525 56.71 4.01 20.25
CA GLN A 525 55.69 2.99 20.09
C GLN A 525 55.44 2.29 21.43
N PHE A 526 54.16 2.07 21.75
CA PHE A 526 53.71 1.38 22.96
C PHE A 526 52.76 0.23 22.60
N ASP A 527 52.97 -0.91 23.25
CA ASP A 527 52.02 -2.02 23.24
C ASP A 527 50.98 -1.77 24.31
N VAL A 528 49.71 -1.56 23.89
CA VAL A 528 48.61 -1.26 24.79
C VAL A 528 47.56 -2.37 24.68
N TYR A 529 47.17 -2.91 25.85
CA TYR A 529 46.12 -3.92 25.95
C TYR A 529 44.92 -3.29 26.63
N VAL A 530 43.74 -3.34 25.93
CA VAL A 530 42.48 -2.85 26.46
C VAL A 530 41.45 -3.98 26.31
N ASP A 531 40.89 -4.43 27.41
CA ASP A 531 39.89 -5.51 27.46
C ASP A 531 40.28 -6.79 26.67
N GLY A 532 41.60 -7.15 26.77
CA GLY A 532 42.14 -8.32 26.06
C GLY A 532 42.46 -8.12 24.58
N ASN A 533 42.19 -6.95 24.01
CA ASN A 533 42.59 -6.57 22.66
C ASN A 533 43.93 -5.83 22.67
N TYR A 534 44.80 -6.18 21.73
CA TYR A 534 46.13 -5.61 21.58
C TYR A 534 46.15 -4.46 20.57
N TYR A 535 46.76 -3.32 20.94
CA TYR A 535 46.92 -2.14 20.10
C TYR A 535 48.36 -1.69 20.12
N LEU A 536 48.97 -1.42 18.95
CA LEU A 536 50.22 -0.70 18.83
C LEU A 536 49.90 0.80 18.76
N VAL A 537 50.32 1.56 19.77
CA VAL A 537 50.01 2.99 19.89
C VAL A 537 51.27 3.80 19.68
N GLU A 538 51.23 4.74 18.75
CA GLU A 538 52.32 5.70 18.50
C GLU A 538 52.05 7.01 19.25
N VAL A 539 53.01 7.45 20.06
CA VAL A 539 52.89 8.64 20.90
C VAL A 539 54.05 9.59 20.62
N SER A 540 53.76 10.87 20.41
CA SER A 540 54.77 11.94 20.37
C SER A 540 54.56 12.91 21.51
N GLU A 541 55.66 13.46 22.07
CA GLU A 541 55.61 14.48 23.11
C GLU A 541 55.59 15.88 22.49
N LYS A 542 54.51 16.65 22.77
CA LYS A 542 54.44 18.09 22.51
C LYS A 542 54.15 18.81 23.81
N GLY A 543 55.15 19.55 24.31
CA GLY A 543 54.97 20.37 25.52
C GLY A 543 54.78 19.59 26.82
N GLY A 544 55.40 18.40 26.96
CA GLY A 544 55.44 17.63 28.21
C GLY A 544 54.16 16.77 28.50
N THR A 545 53.21 16.69 27.58
CA THR A 545 52.02 15.81 27.73
C THR A 545 51.96 14.84 26.54
N PRO A 546 52.00 13.51 26.73
CA PRO A 546 51.93 12.53 25.65
C PRO A 546 50.61 12.66 24.87
N ARG A 547 50.70 12.67 23.52
CA ARG A 547 49.53 12.72 22.65
C ARG A 547 49.47 11.46 21.76
N VAL A 548 48.39 10.73 21.81
CA VAL A 548 48.20 9.56 20.94
C VAL A 548 48.04 10.04 19.48
N VAL A 549 48.94 9.59 18.60
CA VAL A 549 48.98 9.98 17.19
C VAL A 549 48.26 8.98 16.29
N SER A 550 48.26 7.69 16.61
CA SER A 550 47.46 6.67 15.94
C SER A 550 47.31 5.42 16.82
N SER A 551 46.20 4.69 16.60
CA SER A 551 45.98 3.35 17.13
C SER A 551 45.44 2.44 16.03
N ARG A 552 46.00 1.26 15.87
CA ARG A 552 45.50 0.21 14.94
C ARG A 552 45.65 -1.16 15.60
N PRO A 553 44.73 -2.11 15.30
CA PRO A 553 44.90 -3.49 15.71
C PRO A 553 46.18 -4.08 15.09
N ALA A 554 47.00 -4.72 15.88
CA ALA A 554 48.19 -5.41 15.38
C ALA A 554 47.85 -6.81 14.85
N PRO A 555 48.53 -7.33 13.82
CA PRO A 555 48.36 -8.70 13.38
C PRO A 555 48.80 -9.68 14.47
N LYS A 556 47.98 -10.71 14.74
CA LYS A 556 48.32 -11.77 15.71
C LYS A 556 49.61 -12.49 15.25
N PRO A 557 50.60 -12.71 16.11
CA PRO A 557 51.77 -13.52 15.77
C PRO A 557 51.34 -14.98 15.54
N GLY A 558 51.59 -15.53 14.34
CA GLY A 558 51.49 -16.96 14.09
C GLY A 558 50.46 -17.43 13.07
N SER A 559 49.84 -16.56 12.28
CA SER A 559 48.98 -16.99 11.15
C SER A 559 49.75 -16.87 9.82
N PRO A 560 49.76 -17.92 8.98
CA PRO A 560 50.33 -17.85 7.64
C PRO A 560 49.55 -16.89 6.75
N ALA A 561 50.23 -16.25 5.81
CA ALA A 561 49.67 -15.29 4.87
C ALA A 561 48.48 -15.89 4.11
N PRO A 562 47.36 -15.18 3.97
CA PRO A 562 46.22 -15.68 3.23
C PRO A 562 46.50 -15.68 1.73
N THR A 563 46.32 -16.83 1.12
CA THR A 563 46.15 -16.99 -0.34
C THR A 563 44.89 -16.23 -0.80
N PRO A 564 44.88 -15.60 -1.99
CA PRO A 564 43.73 -14.87 -2.45
C PRO A 564 42.60 -15.84 -2.77
N GLN A 565 41.53 -15.78 -2.00
CA GLN A 565 40.30 -16.48 -2.27
C GLN A 565 39.18 -15.47 -2.57
N ALA A 566 38.48 -15.78 -3.65
CA ALA A 566 37.42 -14.96 -4.23
C ALA A 566 36.18 -14.81 -3.31
N ALA A 567 35.40 -13.77 -3.60
CA ALA A 567 34.05 -13.47 -3.17
C ALA A 567 33.89 -13.01 -1.70
N VAL A 568 33.75 -11.71 -1.58
CA VAL A 568 33.26 -11.00 -0.41
C VAL A 568 31.74 -11.20 -0.34
N PRO A 569 31.15 -11.61 0.80
CA PRO A 569 29.72 -11.52 1.01
C PRO A 569 29.29 -10.07 1.00
N ALA A 570 28.14 -9.79 0.39
CA ALA A 570 27.52 -8.47 0.34
C ALA A 570 27.36 -7.88 1.75
N PRO A 571 27.58 -6.57 1.92
CA PRO A 571 27.37 -5.93 3.21
C PRO A 571 25.90 -5.99 3.58
N LYS A 572 25.63 -6.35 4.85
CA LYS A 572 24.28 -6.22 5.43
C LYS A 572 23.77 -4.79 5.24
N PRO A 573 22.52 -4.59 4.82
CA PRO A 573 21.94 -3.26 4.74
C PRO A 573 21.99 -2.61 6.13
N MET A 574 22.62 -1.44 6.22
CA MET A 574 22.51 -0.61 7.42
C MET A 574 21.07 -0.14 7.54
N ALA A 575 20.48 -0.31 8.72
CA ALA A 575 19.22 0.28 9.09
C ALA A 575 19.22 1.78 8.81
N GLN A 576 18.16 2.29 8.17
CA GLN A 576 17.89 3.71 8.10
C GLN A 576 17.79 4.26 9.54
N PRO A 577 18.24 5.48 9.82
CA PRO A 577 17.99 6.07 11.13
C PRO A 577 16.47 6.16 11.31
N ALA A 578 15.98 5.48 12.33
CA ALA A 578 14.61 5.61 12.78
C ALA A 578 14.33 7.09 13.13
N PRO A 579 13.13 7.62 12.83
CA PRO A 579 12.73 8.94 13.32
C PRO A 579 12.90 8.96 14.84
N ALA A 580 13.38 10.07 15.38
CA ALA A 580 13.65 10.23 16.79
C ALA A 580 12.42 9.82 17.62
N VAL A 581 12.52 8.69 18.26
CA VAL A 581 11.49 8.16 19.16
C VAL A 581 11.65 8.95 20.46
N HIS A 582 10.61 9.67 20.87
CA HIS A 582 10.47 10.05 22.27
C HIS A 582 10.27 8.75 23.04
N ALA A 583 11.36 8.19 23.55
CA ALA A 583 11.29 7.10 24.51
C ALA A 583 10.50 7.61 25.72
N ALA A 584 9.32 7.04 25.97
CA ALA A 584 8.67 7.17 27.24
C ALA A 584 9.66 6.62 28.29
N ALA A 585 9.90 7.38 29.37
CA ALA A 585 10.78 6.96 30.45
C ALA A 585 10.36 5.56 30.94
N PRO A 586 11.28 4.66 31.27
CA PRO A 586 10.95 3.32 31.74
C PRO A 586 10.07 3.40 32.98
N VAL A 587 8.81 3.01 32.84
CA VAL A 587 7.86 2.94 33.96
C VAL A 587 8.12 1.62 34.70
N ALA A 588 9.10 1.63 35.61
CA ALA A 588 9.32 0.52 36.52
C ALA A 588 8.35 0.66 37.71
N VAL A 589 7.32 -0.19 37.73
CA VAL A 589 6.48 -0.38 38.90
C VAL A 589 6.94 -1.67 39.59
N GLU A 590 7.37 -1.57 40.83
CA GLU A 590 7.89 -2.70 41.62
C GLU A 590 6.82 -3.82 41.74
N GLY A 591 7.14 -5.01 41.22
CA GLY A 591 6.23 -6.16 41.19
C GLY A 591 5.16 -6.17 40.10
N GLY A 592 5.21 -5.27 39.14
CA GLY A 592 4.31 -5.25 37.99
C GLY A 592 4.84 -6.01 36.76
N THR A 593 3.93 -6.66 36.02
CA THR A 593 4.24 -7.31 34.75
C THR A 593 4.12 -6.28 33.62
N PRO A 594 5.22 -5.93 32.90
CA PRO A 594 5.17 -5.00 31.79
C PRO A 594 4.51 -5.66 30.56
N ILE A 595 3.61 -4.94 29.93
CA ILE A 595 2.98 -5.29 28.66
C ILE A 595 3.78 -4.61 27.55
N LEU A 596 4.54 -5.40 26.82
CA LEU A 596 5.42 -4.90 25.76
C LEU A 596 4.69 -4.85 24.42
N SER A 597 5.01 -3.86 23.61
CA SER A 597 4.53 -3.81 22.23
C SER A 597 5.12 -4.96 21.42
N PRO A 598 4.29 -5.80 20.80
CA PRO A 598 4.77 -6.92 19.98
C PRO A 598 5.29 -6.45 18.61
N MET A 599 4.88 -5.25 18.18
CA MET A 599 5.19 -4.68 16.85
C MET A 599 5.21 -3.16 16.93
N PRO A 600 5.88 -2.48 15.98
CA PRO A 600 5.78 -1.03 15.86
C PRO A 600 4.42 -0.61 15.35
N GLY A 601 3.93 0.55 15.80
CA GLY A 601 2.62 1.05 15.42
C GLY A 601 2.30 2.41 16.02
N MET A 602 1.02 2.78 15.96
CA MET A 602 0.48 3.97 16.60
C MET A 602 -0.47 3.55 17.73
N PHE A 603 -0.25 4.08 18.91
CA PHE A 603 -1.14 3.84 20.04
C PHE A 603 -2.51 4.50 19.80
N VAL A 604 -3.60 3.73 19.91
CA VAL A 604 -4.96 4.23 19.65
C VAL A 604 -5.65 4.61 20.96
N LYS A 605 -5.85 3.65 21.85
CA LYS A 605 -6.54 3.87 23.12
C LYS A 605 -6.26 2.74 24.12
N TYR A 606 -6.48 3.04 25.38
CA TYR A 606 -6.67 2.01 26.40
C TYR A 606 -8.14 1.59 26.45
N GLU A 607 -8.40 0.29 26.61
CA GLU A 607 -9.74 -0.27 26.86
C GLU A 607 -10.07 -0.28 28.35
N LYS A 608 -9.05 -0.15 29.19
CA LYS A 608 -9.11 -0.16 30.65
C LYS A 608 -8.48 1.10 31.22
N GLN A 609 -8.95 1.52 32.42
CA GLN A 609 -8.39 2.64 33.16
C GLN A 609 -7.41 2.15 34.23
N ILE A 610 -6.48 3.03 34.64
CA ILE A 610 -5.61 2.72 35.78
C ILE A 610 -6.48 2.47 37.00
N GLY A 611 -6.26 1.30 37.67
CA GLY A 611 -7.05 0.80 38.79
C GLY A 611 -8.05 -0.28 38.42
N ASP A 612 -8.34 -0.50 37.14
CA ASP A 612 -9.25 -1.56 36.71
C ASP A 612 -8.62 -2.95 36.88
N LYS A 613 -9.45 -3.92 37.28
CA LYS A 613 -9.08 -5.34 37.25
C LYS A 613 -9.16 -5.89 35.84
N VAL A 614 -8.17 -6.70 35.50
CA VAL A 614 -8.02 -7.30 34.17
C VAL A 614 -7.77 -8.80 34.31
N LYS A 615 -8.28 -9.60 33.39
CA LYS A 615 -8.06 -11.03 33.31
C LYS A 615 -7.04 -11.38 32.25
N HIS A 616 -6.36 -12.52 32.39
CA HIS A 616 -5.52 -13.10 31.35
C HIS A 616 -6.30 -13.23 30.05
N GLY A 617 -5.72 -12.72 28.94
CA GLY A 617 -6.36 -12.72 27.62
C GLY A 617 -7.34 -11.56 27.38
N GLU A 618 -7.69 -10.76 28.39
CA GLU A 618 -8.57 -9.61 28.22
C GLU A 618 -7.83 -8.44 27.55
N SER A 619 -8.45 -7.79 26.53
CA SER A 619 -7.86 -6.66 25.82
C SER A 619 -7.65 -5.46 26.74
N LEU A 620 -6.41 -4.97 26.80
CA LEU A 620 -6.03 -3.80 27.61
C LEU A 620 -6.00 -2.52 26.81
N LEU A 621 -5.57 -2.60 25.56
CA LEU A 621 -5.33 -1.43 24.70
C LEU A 621 -5.37 -1.83 23.22
N VAL A 622 -5.51 -0.83 22.37
CA VAL A 622 -5.52 -0.97 20.91
C VAL A 622 -4.32 -0.26 20.31
N LEU A 623 -3.57 -0.98 19.47
CA LEU A 623 -2.45 -0.50 18.68
C LEU A 623 -2.82 -0.54 17.19
N GLU A 624 -2.69 0.56 16.46
CA GLU A 624 -2.78 0.57 14.99
C GLU A 624 -1.43 0.18 14.38
N ALA A 625 -1.38 -0.95 13.69
CA ALA A 625 -0.23 -1.36 12.89
C ALA A 625 -0.72 -1.81 11.51
N MET A 626 0.00 -1.44 10.44
CA MET A 626 -0.41 -1.69 9.03
C MET A 626 -1.82 -1.16 8.69
N LYS A 627 -2.24 -0.04 9.30
CA LYS A 627 -3.59 0.54 9.14
C LYS A 627 -4.72 -0.35 9.68
N MET A 628 -4.38 -1.30 10.54
CA MET A 628 -5.29 -2.25 11.18
C MET A 628 -5.17 -2.14 12.70
N TYR A 629 -6.28 -2.33 13.39
CA TYR A 629 -6.34 -2.29 14.85
C TYR A 629 -6.01 -3.65 15.44
N ASN A 630 -5.02 -3.67 16.34
CA ASN A 630 -4.56 -4.85 17.04
C ASN A 630 -4.81 -4.69 18.53
N ASN A 631 -5.61 -5.57 19.09
CA ASN A 631 -5.85 -5.61 20.53
C ASN A 631 -4.67 -6.28 21.23
N ILE A 632 -4.15 -5.63 22.26
CA ILE A 632 -3.06 -6.15 23.07
C ILE A 632 -3.66 -6.66 24.39
N PRO A 633 -3.65 -7.99 24.60
CA PRO A 633 -4.25 -8.59 25.79
C PRO A 633 -3.32 -8.56 26.99
N SER A 634 -3.90 -8.68 28.20
CA SER A 634 -3.15 -8.92 29.43
C SER A 634 -2.60 -10.35 29.46
N PRO A 635 -1.31 -10.56 29.75
CA PRO A 635 -0.73 -11.90 29.93
C PRO A 635 -0.96 -12.47 31.34
N VAL A 636 -1.56 -11.72 32.24
CA VAL A 636 -1.80 -12.11 33.65
C VAL A 636 -3.12 -11.54 34.15
N ASP A 637 -3.69 -12.18 35.15
CA ASP A 637 -4.76 -11.60 35.97
C ASP A 637 -4.15 -10.55 36.91
N GLY A 638 -4.84 -9.42 37.13
CA GLY A 638 -4.28 -8.37 37.99
C GLY A 638 -4.99 -7.04 37.87
N THR A 639 -4.31 -5.99 38.29
CA THR A 639 -4.80 -4.60 38.23
C THR A 639 -3.90 -3.75 37.34
N LEU A 640 -4.48 -2.96 36.41
CA LEU A 640 -3.73 -2.03 35.57
C LEU A 640 -3.17 -0.88 36.43
N VAL A 641 -1.84 -0.74 36.48
CA VAL A 641 -1.18 0.25 37.37
C VAL A 641 -0.44 1.35 36.62
N ALA A 642 -0.14 1.16 35.34
CA ALA A 642 0.46 2.21 34.49
C ALA A 642 -0.02 2.13 33.05
N ALA A 643 -0.21 3.32 32.45
CA ALA A 643 -0.70 3.53 31.08
C ALA A 643 0.00 4.77 30.48
N PRO A 644 1.26 4.63 30.00
CA PRO A 644 2.14 5.77 29.71
C PRO A 644 1.88 6.48 28.38
N PHE A 645 1.13 5.87 27.42
CA PHE A 645 0.96 6.42 26.07
C PHE A 645 -0.30 7.28 25.93
N ALA A 646 -0.16 8.37 25.17
CA ALA A 646 -1.31 9.16 24.72
C ALA A 646 -1.78 8.67 23.34
N SER A 647 -3.07 8.82 23.03
CA SER A 647 -3.63 8.50 21.72
C SER A 647 -2.89 9.24 20.59
N GLY A 648 -2.54 8.51 19.54
CA GLY A 648 -1.76 9.01 18.39
C GLY A 648 -0.24 8.98 18.57
N ALA A 649 0.29 8.49 19.71
CA ALA A 649 1.72 8.32 19.91
C ALA A 649 2.28 7.16 19.09
N ASN A 650 3.47 7.35 18.51
CA ASN A 650 4.20 6.26 17.86
C ASN A 650 4.83 5.34 18.91
N VAL A 651 4.79 4.04 18.63
CA VAL A 651 5.25 2.95 19.50
C VAL A 651 6.22 2.09 18.72
N ALA A 652 7.36 1.75 19.34
CA ALA A 652 8.31 0.78 18.80
C ALA A 652 8.07 -0.62 19.38
N LYS A 653 8.56 -1.68 18.71
CA LYS A 653 8.57 -3.05 19.26
C LYS A 653 9.37 -3.03 20.57
N GLY A 654 8.79 -3.61 21.64
CA GLY A 654 9.40 -3.69 22.97
C GLY A 654 9.13 -2.51 23.90
N ASP A 655 8.45 -1.45 23.43
CA ASP A 655 8.01 -0.37 24.32
C ASP A 655 7.01 -0.89 25.36
N VAL A 656 7.10 -0.38 26.59
CA VAL A 656 6.20 -0.74 27.69
C VAL A 656 4.88 0.00 27.52
N LEU A 657 3.87 -0.67 26.97
CA LEU A 657 2.55 -0.09 26.69
C LEU A 657 1.69 0.08 27.94
N ALA A 658 1.83 -0.81 28.88
CA ALA A 658 1.08 -0.82 30.14
C ALA A 658 1.84 -1.64 31.19
N VAL A 659 1.47 -1.50 32.45
CA VAL A 659 1.96 -2.39 33.53
C VAL A 659 0.76 -2.90 34.29
N VAL A 660 0.67 -4.24 34.44
CA VAL A 660 -0.35 -4.92 35.24
C VAL A 660 0.32 -5.52 36.49
N LYS A 661 -0.20 -5.18 37.67
CA LYS A 661 0.22 -5.78 38.93
C LYS A 661 -0.59 -7.05 39.12
N PRO A 662 0.03 -8.25 39.14
CA PRO A 662 -0.66 -9.51 39.40
C PRO A 662 -1.37 -9.49 40.75
N ASP A 663 -2.56 -10.14 40.84
CA ASP A 663 -3.34 -10.26 42.09
C ASP A 663 -2.64 -11.14 43.15
#